data_6120094374a965b7d02f66ff5ab0398f
#
_entry.id   6120094374a965b7d02f66ff5ab0398f
#
_cell.length_a   1.000
_cell.length_b   1.000
_cell.length_c   1.000
_cell.angle_alpha   90.00
_cell.angle_beta   90.00
_cell.angle_gamma   90.00
#
_symmetry.space_group_name_H-M   'P 1'
#
loop_
_entity.id
_entity.type
_entity.pdbx_description
1 polymer ?
#
loop_
_entity_poly.entity_id
_entity_poly.type
_entity_poly.pdbx_seq_one_letter_code
_entity_poly.pdbx_strand_id
1 'polypeptide(L)'
;MRYAPLFFLLMLPFVAAAQTPVNTAVSDTLSRFLEPAAVTAVRATERAPFAAETLDAAEIADRNTGQDLPYVLRYTPSVVVTSDAGAGVGYTGLRIRGTDATRINVTLNGIPVNDSESQAVFWVNMPDLASGTDDIQVQRGVGTSTLGAGAFGATISLNTLGMSEEAGGSMMVGGGSFQTFRTNLQWSSGRSKSGWAAEGRVSAVNSDGWVDRASSALSSFQLALHRAWDGGGMTYTILSGNERTYQSWWGVPEVVLGGDRAEMEAWGLANGYSVQQIEEMKTYGRRFNYYNYEDEVDNYGQDHQQLHLEQQWRDWRFSVTGHFTHGEGYFEQFKAGDDLADYNLPDVVLGGDTVSSTDLVRRRWLENDFAGGVIGAERRWNRAALTLGGAWNGYEGLHFGQLTWARYASAAPDPNYWYYESLGVKTDHNAFARFVQRSKNGRLQAQGELQYRGVRYTANGTDNDQQVIDVPRDSATFDFLNPKLGLDYRLNDEERFFFSVAVAHKEPGRNDFVDAPAGAANRAERLTDFEFGWRRNTDTYAWGLTAYHMAYKDQLIPTGALNDVGAALRQNVPKSSRTGVEMEFGWQVSDAVEIGAQATLAGSRIETFTEIIYDYLDYTTVEIDHQNTQIAFSPRVLWGGQLLWHAVRPADATQPKLDLEWATQHVGEQYMDNTGKAALLPAYTVSQLRASLHLPTSKNGEVVDRTRLDVWVENALNAEYSANGYSYSYFYGPDVFTIENFYYPQAGRHINLALTYTF
;
A
#
# COMPACT_ATOMS: atom_id res chain seq x y z
N MET A 1 -31.08 -14.45 4.73
CA MET A 1 -30.94 -15.91 4.99
C MET A 1 -29.48 -16.17 5.24
N ARG A 2 -29.14 -16.71 6.41
CA ARG A 2 -27.78 -16.94 6.87
C ARG A 2 -27.10 -18.02 6.02
N TYR A 3 -26.03 -17.71 5.31
CA TYR A 3 -25.08 -18.70 4.82
C TYR A 3 -23.82 -18.61 5.68
N ALA A 4 -23.72 -19.55 6.62
CA ALA A 4 -22.43 -19.88 7.24
C ALA A 4 -21.74 -20.89 6.31
N PRO A 5 -20.50 -20.66 5.87
CA PRO A 5 -19.76 -21.69 5.16
C PRO A 5 -19.28 -22.73 6.18
N LEU A 6 -19.85 -23.91 6.10
CA LEU A 6 -19.42 -25.10 6.83
C LEU A 6 -18.16 -25.64 6.13
N PHE A 7 -16.98 -25.31 6.64
CA PHE A 7 -15.75 -25.96 6.19
C PHE A 7 -15.68 -27.39 6.73
N PHE A 8 -15.98 -28.34 5.88
CA PHE A 8 -15.69 -29.76 6.13
C PHE A 8 -14.20 -30.00 5.88
N LEU A 9 -13.46 -30.24 6.97
CA LEU A 9 -12.06 -30.66 6.95
C LEU A 9 -12.02 -32.14 6.46
N LEU A 10 -11.72 -32.37 5.20
CA LEU A 10 -11.38 -33.70 4.67
C LEU A 10 -9.90 -33.97 4.97
N MET A 11 -9.62 -34.55 6.13
CA MET A 11 -8.34 -35.19 6.44
C MET A 11 -8.20 -36.48 5.65
N LEU A 12 -7.49 -36.44 4.53
CA LEU A 12 -6.96 -37.65 3.89
C LEU A 12 -5.56 -37.92 4.45
N PRO A 13 -5.26 -39.11 4.93
CA PRO A 13 -3.90 -39.45 5.38
C PRO A 13 -2.99 -39.66 4.17
N PHE A 14 -2.08 -38.75 3.90
CA PHE A 14 -0.97 -38.98 2.99
C PHE A 14 0.08 -39.84 3.70
N VAL A 15 0.21 -41.08 3.26
CA VAL A 15 1.33 -41.94 3.62
C VAL A 15 2.57 -41.46 2.86
N ALA A 16 3.49 -40.82 3.57
CA ALA A 16 4.79 -40.47 3.03
C ALA A 16 5.67 -41.71 2.89
N ALA A 17 5.90 -42.15 1.67
CA ALA A 17 6.96 -43.11 1.36
C ALA A 17 8.28 -42.37 1.23
N ALA A 18 9.15 -42.51 2.21
CA ALA A 18 10.52 -42.02 2.17
C ALA A 18 11.30 -42.65 1.01
N GLN A 19 11.79 -41.84 0.08
CA GLN A 19 12.74 -42.27 -0.94
C GLN A 19 14.09 -41.59 -0.69
N THR A 20 15.15 -42.40 -0.75
CA THR A 20 16.55 -42.06 -0.61
C THR A 20 17.00 -41.02 -1.64
N PRO A 21 17.90 -40.08 -1.29
CA PRO A 21 18.39 -39.06 -2.21
C PRO A 21 19.32 -39.64 -3.26
N VAL A 22 18.99 -39.40 -4.52
CA VAL A 22 19.89 -39.58 -5.65
C VAL A 22 20.53 -38.24 -5.99
N ASN A 23 21.81 -38.17 -5.68
CA ASN A 23 22.66 -37.01 -6.00
C ASN A 23 22.87 -36.94 -7.53
N THR A 24 22.29 -35.95 -8.22
CA THR A 24 22.60 -35.69 -9.63
C THR A 24 22.71 -34.18 -9.84
N ALA A 25 23.90 -33.77 -10.29
CA ALA A 25 24.26 -32.41 -10.67
C ALA A 25 23.51 -31.91 -11.94
N VAL A 26 22.19 -31.82 -11.88
CA VAL A 26 21.32 -31.28 -12.95
C VAL A 26 20.53 -30.05 -12.44
N SER A 27 20.72 -29.65 -11.16
CA SER A 27 19.83 -28.69 -10.51
C SER A 27 20.06 -27.23 -10.90
N ASP A 28 21.21 -26.85 -11.43
CA ASP A 28 21.58 -25.42 -11.58
C ASP A 28 20.98 -24.73 -12.83
N THR A 29 20.50 -25.49 -13.79
CA THR A 29 19.85 -24.94 -15.01
C THR A 29 18.35 -24.77 -14.84
N LEU A 30 17.70 -25.60 -14.03
CA LEU A 30 16.24 -25.56 -13.83
C LEU A 30 15.79 -24.53 -12.80
N SER A 31 16.58 -24.26 -11.75
CA SER A 31 16.29 -23.18 -10.79
C SER A 31 16.28 -21.80 -11.42
N ARG A 32 17.06 -21.57 -12.49
CA ARG A 32 17.03 -20.34 -13.27
C ARG A 32 15.77 -20.16 -14.13
N PHE A 33 14.99 -21.20 -14.34
CA PHE A 33 13.74 -21.15 -15.11
C PHE A 33 12.50 -20.96 -14.22
N LEU A 34 12.66 -20.91 -12.89
CA LEU A 34 11.53 -20.85 -11.94
C LEU A 34 11.13 -19.43 -11.53
N GLU A 35 12.00 -18.44 -11.75
CA GLU A 35 11.58 -17.04 -11.64
C GLU A 35 10.91 -16.63 -12.96
N PRO A 36 9.63 -16.24 -12.95
CA PRO A 36 8.94 -15.82 -14.18
C PRO A 36 9.68 -14.69 -14.90
N ALA A 37 9.93 -14.84 -16.21
CA ALA A 37 10.65 -13.84 -17.00
C ALA A 37 9.96 -12.49 -16.96
N ALA A 38 8.63 -12.47 -16.90
CA ALA A 38 7.88 -11.23 -16.73
C ALA A 38 8.31 -10.49 -15.45
N VAL A 39 8.42 -11.20 -14.33
CA VAL A 39 8.85 -10.61 -13.05
C VAL A 39 10.32 -10.22 -13.08
N THR A 40 11.22 -11.09 -13.54
CA THR A 40 12.66 -10.77 -13.59
C THR A 40 13.04 -9.75 -14.66
N ALA A 41 12.34 -9.72 -15.80
CA ALA A 41 12.59 -8.73 -16.86
C ALA A 41 12.12 -7.32 -16.48
N VAL A 42 11.13 -7.22 -15.60
CA VAL A 42 10.54 -5.93 -15.17
C VAL A 42 11.22 -5.34 -13.94
N ARG A 43 11.94 -6.14 -13.16
CA ARG A 43 12.59 -5.71 -11.92
C ARG A 43 13.91 -4.98 -12.14
N ALA A 44 14.27 -4.17 -11.16
CA ALA A 44 15.59 -3.56 -11.10
C ALA A 44 16.64 -4.63 -10.83
N THR A 45 17.65 -4.70 -11.69
CA THR A 45 18.82 -5.54 -11.44
C THR A 45 19.78 -4.82 -10.50
N GLU A 46 20.77 -5.51 -9.97
CA GLU A 46 21.87 -4.94 -9.15
C GLU A 46 22.51 -3.70 -9.82
N ARG A 47 22.55 -3.64 -11.13
CA ARG A 47 23.08 -2.52 -11.93
C ARG A 47 22.01 -1.58 -12.48
N ALA A 48 20.84 -1.53 -11.86
CA ALA A 48 19.83 -0.55 -12.22
C ALA A 48 20.36 0.88 -11.97
N PRO A 49 20.18 1.80 -12.93
CA PRO A 49 20.67 3.17 -12.81
C PRO A 49 19.68 4.08 -12.06
N PHE A 50 19.04 3.58 -11.00
CA PHE A 50 18.10 4.31 -10.14
C PHE A 50 18.07 3.69 -8.74
N ALA A 51 17.43 4.39 -7.78
CA ALA A 51 17.31 3.93 -6.40
C ALA A 51 16.34 2.75 -6.29
N ALA A 52 16.83 1.59 -5.88
CA ALA A 52 16.01 0.42 -5.62
C ALA A 52 16.57 -0.39 -4.44
N GLU A 53 15.67 -1.01 -3.69
CA GLU A 53 15.94 -1.93 -2.59
C GLU A 53 15.09 -3.19 -2.78
N THR A 54 15.63 -4.34 -2.43
CA THR A 54 14.88 -5.61 -2.46
C THR A 54 15.00 -6.26 -1.10
N LEU A 55 13.87 -6.60 -0.49
CA LEU A 55 13.75 -7.40 0.72
C LEU A 55 13.50 -8.84 0.30
N ASP A 56 14.30 -9.76 0.79
CA ASP A 56 14.08 -11.19 0.56
C ASP A 56 13.08 -11.80 1.57
N ALA A 57 12.72 -13.07 1.39
CA ALA A 57 11.76 -13.76 2.23
C ALA A 57 12.15 -13.80 3.72
N ALA A 58 13.46 -13.90 4.03
CA ALA A 58 13.95 -13.91 5.40
C ALA A 58 13.80 -12.53 6.06
N GLU A 59 14.20 -11.47 5.36
CA GLU A 59 14.03 -10.09 5.83
C GLU A 59 12.53 -9.73 6.00
N ILE A 60 11.67 -10.18 5.08
CA ILE A 60 10.21 -10.00 5.19
C ILE A 60 9.68 -10.72 6.43
N ALA A 61 10.06 -11.98 6.64
CA ALA A 61 9.63 -12.78 7.79
C ALA A 61 10.09 -12.16 9.13
N ASP A 62 11.28 -11.58 9.17
CA ASP A 62 11.83 -10.91 10.36
C ASP A 62 11.10 -9.61 10.69
N ARG A 63 10.64 -8.86 9.68
CA ARG A 63 9.89 -7.60 9.82
C ARG A 63 8.38 -7.79 9.94
N ASN A 64 7.86 -8.99 9.69
CA ASN A 64 6.43 -9.27 9.68
C ASN A 64 5.88 -9.53 11.10
N THR A 65 5.57 -8.48 11.81
CA THR A 65 5.02 -8.51 13.17
C THR A 65 3.53 -8.86 13.25
N GLY A 66 2.87 -9.05 12.10
CA GLY A 66 1.40 -9.22 11.99
C GLY A 66 0.66 -7.93 11.64
N GLN A 67 1.40 -6.82 11.49
CA GLN A 67 0.90 -5.58 10.92
C GLN A 67 0.81 -5.71 9.40
N ASP A 68 0.08 -4.81 8.76
CA ASP A 68 -0.08 -4.82 7.31
C ASP A 68 1.25 -4.54 6.58
N LEU A 69 1.31 -4.90 5.30
CA LEU A 69 2.54 -4.84 4.50
C LEU A 69 3.28 -3.48 4.52
N PRO A 70 2.65 -2.29 4.57
CA PRO A 70 3.36 -1.04 4.74
C PRO A 70 4.36 -1.03 5.90
N TYR A 71 4.06 -1.70 7.01
CA TYR A 71 4.92 -1.75 8.18
C TYR A 71 6.19 -2.57 7.96
N VAL A 72 6.17 -3.56 7.07
CA VAL A 72 7.38 -4.30 6.63
C VAL A 72 8.38 -3.37 5.95
N LEU A 73 7.87 -2.32 5.29
CA LEU A 73 8.66 -1.35 4.53
C LEU A 73 9.08 -0.12 5.34
N ARG A 74 8.70 -0.01 6.63
CA ARG A 74 8.94 1.20 7.44
C ARG A 74 10.40 1.64 7.52
N TYR A 75 11.35 0.71 7.42
CA TYR A 75 12.78 0.99 7.49
C TYR A 75 13.44 1.17 6.11
N THR A 76 12.67 1.20 5.04
CA THR A 76 13.14 1.61 3.71
C THR A 76 13.33 3.13 3.67
N PRO A 77 14.41 3.66 3.05
CA PRO A 77 14.63 5.09 2.96
C PRO A 77 13.44 5.87 2.39
N SER A 78 13.17 7.03 2.95
CA SER A 78 12.08 7.94 2.55
C SER A 78 10.66 7.39 2.73
N VAL A 79 10.47 6.28 3.43
CA VAL A 79 9.15 5.69 3.71
C VAL A 79 8.60 6.22 5.02
N VAL A 80 7.34 6.65 5.00
CA VAL A 80 6.51 6.98 6.18
C VAL A 80 5.27 6.11 6.13
N VAL A 81 4.96 5.40 7.21
CA VAL A 81 3.78 4.54 7.33
C VAL A 81 2.71 5.15 8.23
N THR A 82 1.45 4.84 7.97
CA THR A 82 0.29 5.35 8.71
C THR A 82 -0.68 4.23 9.04
N SER A 83 -1.48 4.39 10.11
CA SER A 83 -2.56 3.48 10.48
C SER A 83 -3.71 4.27 11.09
N ASP A 84 -4.92 4.06 10.62
CA ASP A 84 -6.10 4.74 11.12
C ASP A 84 -6.56 4.13 12.45
N ALA A 85 -6.50 2.81 12.59
CA ALA A 85 -6.74 2.10 13.85
C ALA A 85 -5.60 2.23 14.88
N GLY A 86 -4.47 2.86 14.49
CA GLY A 86 -3.35 3.24 15.35
C GLY A 86 -2.37 2.13 15.72
N ALA A 87 -2.62 0.86 15.36
CA ALA A 87 -1.77 -0.28 15.70
C ALA A 87 -1.18 -1.05 14.50
N GLY A 88 -1.46 -0.59 13.27
CA GLY A 88 -0.91 -1.18 12.04
C GLY A 88 -1.67 -2.38 11.50
N VAL A 89 -2.88 -2.67 11.99
CA VAL A 89 -3.81 -3.65 11.45
C VAL A 89 -5.08 -2.93 11.02
N GLY A 90 -5.62 -3.26 9.85
CA GLY A 90 -6.78 -2.62 9.24
C GLY A 90 -6.39 -1.60 8.18
N TYR A 91 -6.93 -0.39 8.22
CA TYR A 91 -6.58 0.66 7.27
C TYR A 91 -5.19 1.22 7.56
N THR A 92 -4.27 0.92 6.65
CA THR A 92 -2.87 1.35 6.69
C THR A 92 -2.44 1.96 5.37
N GLY A 93 -1.47 2.86 5.42
CA GLY A 93 -0.95 3.53 4.25
C GLY A 93 0.55 3.77 4.33
N LEU A 94 1.12 4.21 3.21
CA LEU A 94 2.53 4.64 3.16
C LEU A 94 2.73 5.78 2.17
N ARG A 95 3.79 6.55 2.41
CA ARG A 95 4.32 7.57 1.50
C ARG A 95 5.79 7.30 1.24
N ILE A 96 6.25 7.55 0.01
CA ILE A 96 7.65 7.41 -0.39
C ILE A 96 8.12 8.73 -0.98
N ARG A 97 9.22 9.33 -0.47
CA ARG A 97 9.69 10.68 -0.85
C ARG A 97 8.58 11.75 -0.74
N GLY A 98 7.64 11.58 0.19
CA GLY A 98 6.47 12.44 0.36
C GLY A 98 5.40 12.30 -0.74
N THR A 99 5.51 11.34 -1.65
CA THR A 99 4.43 11.02 -2.60
C THR A 99 3.40 10.12 -1.92
N ASP A 100 2.13 10.41 -2.16
CA ASP A 100 1.00 9.67 -1.58
C ASP A 100 0.72 8.32 -2.31
N ALA A 101 -0.15 7.50 -1.71
CA ALA A 101 -0.48 6.18 -2.20
C ALA A 101 -0.98 6.16 -3.65
N THR A 102 -1.66 7.23 -4.11
CA THR A 102 -2.18 7.30 -5.48
C THR A 102 -1.09 7.42 -6.53
N ARG A 103 0.14 7.80 -6.13
CA ARG A 103 1.33 7.97 -6.98
C ARG A 103 2.35 6.85 -6.81
N ILE A 104 2.03 5.86 -5.98
CA ILE A 104 2.86 4.67 -5.76
C ILE A 104 2.22 3.51 -6.52
N ASN A 105 2.91 3.06 -7.56
CA ASN A 105 2.50 1.88 -8.30
C ASN A 105 2.83 0.62 -7.50
N VAL A 106 1.86 -0.25 -7.30
CA VAL A 106 2.06 -1.55 -6.64
C VAL A 106 1.72 -2.66 -7.61
N THR A 107 2.61 -3.63 -7.72
CA THR A 107 2.39 -4.81 -8.57
C THR A 107 2.51 -6.10 -7.77
N LEU A 108 1.61 -7.03 -8.02
CA LEU A 108 1.69 -8.41 -7.55
C LEU A 108 2.01 -9.29 -8.77
N ASN A 109 3.21 -9.89 -8.76
CA ASN A 109 3.69 -10.72 -9.88
C ASN A 109 3.74 -9.97 -11.24
N GLY A 110 3.97 -8.67 -11.21
CA GLY A 110 3.98 -7.81 -12.40
C GLY A 110 2.61 -7.32 -12.87
N ILE A 111 1.53 -7.67 -12.17
CA ILE A 111 0.16 -7.18 -12.42
C ILE A 111 -0.11 -6.00 -11.47
N PRO A 112 -0.57 -4.84 -11.96
CA PRO A 112 -0.97 -3.73 -11.09
C PRO A 112 -2.13 -4.14 -10.17
N VAL A 113 -2.03 -3.79 -8.88
CA VAL A 113 -3.09 -4.00 -7.87
C VAL A 113 -3.64 -2.71 -7.30
N ASN A 114 -3.19 -1.56 -7.81
CA ASN A 114 -3.85 -0.30 -7.52
C ASN A 114 -5.28 -0.33 -8.07
N ASP A 115 -6.25 0.07 -7.27
CA ASP A 115 -7.61 0.28 -7.74
C ASP A 115 -7.63 1.27 -8.92
N SER A 116 -8.42 0.98 -9.94
CA SER A 116 -8.34 1.72 -11.20
C SER A 116 -8.95 3.12 -11.12
N GLU A 117 -9.86 3.38 -10.20
CA GLU A 117 -10.54 4.66 -10.01
C GLU A 117 -9.87 5.53 -8.95
N SER A 118 -9.66 5.01 -7.73
CA SER A 118 -8.98 5.72 -6.64
C SER A 118 -7.47 5.81 -6.84
N GLN A 119 -6.89 4.89 -7.61
CA GLN A 119 -5.46 4.76 -7.91
C GLN A 119 -4.59 4.42 -6.68
N ALA A 120 -5.19 4.09 -5.55
CA ALA A 120 -4.51 3.65 -4.35
C ALA A 120 -4.56 2.12 -4.18
N VAL A 121 -3.80 1.59 -3.25
CA VAL A 121 -3.91 0.21 -2.79
C VAL A 121 -4.49 0.19 -1.39
N PHE A 122 -5.53 -0.57 -1.19
CA PHE A 122 -6.10 -0.86 0.11
C PHE A 122 -5.48 -2.17 0.62
N TRP A 123 -4.46 -2.05 1.48
CA TRP A 123 -3.70 -3.19 1.97
C TRP A 123 -4.54 -4.16 2.78
N VAL A 124 -5.58 -3.65 3.41
CA VAL A 124 -6.57 -4.40 4.17
C VAL A 124 -7.30 -5.46 3.32
N ASN A 125 -7.44 -5.24 2.00
CA ASN A 125 -8.07 -6.19 1.06
C ASN A 125 -7.17 -7.39 0.73
N MET A 126 -5.89 -7.34 1.10
CA MET A 126 -4.91 -8.41 0.92
C MET A 126 -4.25 -8.80 2.26
N PRO A 127 -5.03 -9.32 3.23
CA PRO A 127 -4.56 -9.59 4.57
C PRO A 127 -3.36 -10.52 4.61
N ASP A 128 -2.39 -10.18 5.48
CA ASP A 128 -1.19 -10.97 5.71
C ASP A 128 -0.41 -11.33 4.41
N LEU A 129 -0.46 -10.43 3.41
CA LEU A 129 0.18 -10.65 2.12
C LEU A 129 1.70 -10.90 2.27
N ALA A 130 2.34 -10.24 3.23
CA ALA A 130 3.77 -10.38 3.52
C ALA A 130 4.17 -11.84 3.80
N SER A 131 3.31 -12.64 4.45
CA SER A 131 3.59 -14.05 4.73
C SER A 131 3.63 -14.95 3.49
N GLY A 132 3.01 -14.54 2.39
CA GLY A 132 3.00 -15.28 1.12
C GLY A 132 3.89 -14.65 0.05
N THR A 133 4.78 -13.71 0.43
CA THR A 133 5.62 -12.96 -0.50
C THR A 133 7.06 -13.45 -0.42
N ASP A 134 7.63 -13.84 -1.57
CA ASP A 134 9.00 -14.33 -1.68
C ASP A 134 10.02 -13.21 -1.61
N ASP A 135 9.68 -12.07 -2.20
CA ASP A 135 10.50 -10.86 -2.14
C ASP A 135 9.68 -9.60 -2.48
N ILE A 136 10.13 -8.46 -1.96
CA ILE A 136 9.55 -7.14 -2.21
C ILE A 136 10.64 -6.23 -2.76
N GLN A 137 10.42 -5.67 -3.95
CA GLN A 137 11.31 -4.65 -4.49
C GLN A 137 10.63 -3.27 -4.45
N VAL A 138 11.29 -2.31 -3.82
CA VAL A 138 10.88 -0.89 -3.78
C VAL A 138 11.79 -0.09 -4.70
N GLN A 139 11.23 0.50 -5.75
CA GLN A 139 11.89 1.46 -6.63
C GLN A 139 11.41 2.85 -6.27
N ARG A 140 12.33 3.73 -5.86
CA ARG A 140 12.01 5.11 -5.47
C ARG A 140 12.15 6.00 -6.71
N GLY A 141 11.25 6.98 -6.87
CA GLY A 141 11.14 7.76 -8.11
C GLY A 141 10.41 7.02 -9.23
N VAL A 142 10.62 7.42 -10.47
CA VAL A 142 9.89 6.89 -11.63
C VAL A 142 10.20 5.41 -11.91
N GLY A 143 11.39 4.92 -11.56
CA GLY A 143 11.77 3.52 -11.76
C GLY A 143 11.72 3.05 -13.22
N THR A 144 11.46 1.75 -13.46
CA THR A 144 11.33 1.18 -14.81
C THR A 144 9.89 1.26 -15.32
N SER A 145 9.71 1.37 -16.66
CA SER A 145 8.40 1.32 -17.31
C SER A 145 7.83 -0.10 -17.41
N THR A 146 8.63 -1.08 -17.07
CA THR A 146 8.31 -2.49 -17.26
C THR A 146 7.33 -3.02 -16.21
N LEU A 147 7.18 -2.33 -15.08
CA LEU A 147 6.25 -2.68 -13.97
C LEU A 147 4.85 -2.10 -14.16
N GLY A 148 4.43 -1.91 -15.40
CA GLY A 148 3.07 -1.46 -15.72
C GLY A 148 2.97 0.04 -15.92
N ALA A 149 1.73 0.46 -16.04
CA ALA A 149 1.35 1.79 -16.47
C ALA A 149 1.52 2.86 -15.39
N GLY A 150 1.51 2.46 -14.10
CA GLY A 150 1.41 3.36 -12.95
C GLY A 150 2.73 3.86 -12.37
N ALA A 151 3.91 3.49 -12.92
CA ALA A 151 5.21 3.92 -12.40
C ALA A 151 5.37 5.44 -12.48
N PHE A 152 5.22 6.15 -11.34
CA PHE A 152 5.24 7.61 -11.27
C PHE A 152 6.11 8.11 -10.10
N GLY A 153 5.63 8.10 -8.87
CA GLY A 153 6.39 8.59 -7.71
C GLY A 153 7.26 7.52 -7.04
N ALA A 154 6.81 6.27 -7.05
CA ALA A 154 7.55 5.08 -6.63
C ALA A 154 6.87 3.83 -7.19
N THR A 155 7.55 2.68 -7.09
CA THR A 155 6.95 1.37 -7.41
C THR A 155 7.33 0.35 -6.35
N ILE A 156 6.33 -0.42 -5.87
CA ILE A 156 6.49 -1.58 -5.00
C ILE A 156 6.11 -2.82 -5.82
N SER A 157 7.05 -3.74 -5.99
CA SER A 157 6.83 -4.98 -6.73
C SER A 157 6.92 -6.18 -5.80
N LEU A 158 5.81 -6.88 -5.64
CA LEU A 158 5.66 -8.07 -4.82
C LEU A 158 5.76 -9.32 -5.70
N ASN A 159 6.51 -10.30 -5.25
CA ASN A 159 6.65 -11.59 -5.93
C ASN A 159 6.17 -12.71 -5.01
N THR A 160 5.27 -13.55 -5.51
CA THR A 160 4.70 -14.71 -4.83
C THR A 160 4.74 -15.96 -5.72
N LEU A 161 5.63 -15.99 -6.74
CA LEU A 161 5.70 -17.03 -7.75
C LEU A 161 6.86 -18.01 -7.52
N GLY A 162 7.56 -17.87 -6.40
CA GLY A 162 8.58 -18.84 -5.98
C GLY A 162 7.97 -20.24 -5.84
N MET A 163 8.71 -21.26 -6.27
CA MET A 163 8.31 -22.65 -6.13
C MET A 163 9.33 -23.38 -5.24
N SER A 164 8.86 -23.96 -4.16
CA SER A 164 9.71 -24.80 -3.32
C SER A 164 10.06 -26.10 -4.02
N GLU A 165 11.33 -26.48 -4.00
CA GLU A 165 11.82 -27.77 -4.51
C GLU A 165 11.42 -28.92 -3.58
N GLU A 166 11.30 -28.66 -2.27
CA GLU A 166 11.01 -29.66 -1.24
C GLU A 166 9.61 -29.51 -0.69
N ALA A 167 9.05 -30.64 -0.29
CA ALA A 167 7.78 -30.68 0.41
C ALA A 167 7.98 -30.25 1.87
N GLY A 168 7.08 -29.39 2.36
CA GLY A 168 7.15 -28.89 3.73
C GLY A 168 6.09 -27.84 3.99
N GLY A 169 6.21 -27.16 5.12
CA GLY A 169 5.32 -26.09 5.46
C GLY A 169 5.65 -25.47 6.81
N SER A 170 4.89 -24.45 7.17
CA SER A 170 4.98 -23.82 8.47
C SER A 170 3.60 -23.48 9.02
N MET A 171 3.49 -23.50 10.32
CA MET A 171 2.32 -23.02 11.05
C MET A 171 2.77 -21.94 12.03
N MET A 172 2.12 -20.79 11.98
CA MET A 172 2.36 -19.69 12.92
C MET A 172 1.09 -19.38 13.69
N VAL A 173 1.23 -19.18 15.00
CA VAL A 173 0.19 -18.66 15.89
C VAL A 173 0.79 -17.49 16.65
N GLY A 174 0.13 -16.36 16.61
CA GLY A 174 0.57 -15.13 17.28
C GLY A 174 -0.55 -14.45 18.02
N GLY A 175 -0.17 -13.60 18.96
CA GLY A 175 -1.09 -12.77 19.71
C GLY A 175 -0.40 -11.54 20.28
N GLY A 176 -1.16 -10.56 20.72
CA GLY A 176 -0.57 -9.33 21.21
C GLY A 176 -1.55 -8.40 21.91
N SER A 177 -1.10 -7.18 22.12
CA SER A 177 -1.92 -6.09 22.65
C SER A 177 -3.14 -5.86 21.77
N PHE A 178 -4.17 -5.20 22.28
CA PHE A 178 -5.43 -4.91 21.59
C PHE A 178 -6.16 -6.19 21.15
N GLN A 179 -6.06 -7.25 21.94
CA GLN A 179 -6.61 -8.58 21.67
C GLN A 179 -6.22 -9.11 20.27
N THR A 180 -5.08 -8.66 19.74
CA THR A 180 -4.61 -9.10 18.44
C THR A 180 -4.33 -10.61 18.48
N PHE A 181 -4.91 -11.34 17.53
CA PHE A 181 -4.70 -12.76 17.31
C PHE A 181 -4.45 -13.03 15.83
N ARG A 182 -3.38 -13.78 15.53
CA ARG A 182 -2.98 -14.11 14.17
C ARG A 182 -2.69 -15.59 14.03
N THR A 183 -3.13 -16.16 12.93
CA THR A 183 -2.77 -17.53 12.52
C THR A 183 -2.39 -17.54 11.05
N ASN A 184 -1.39 -18.35 10.73
CA ASN A 184 -0.96 -18.57 9.35
C ASN A 184 -0.53 -20.02 9.19
N LEU A 185 -0.98 -20.66 8.12
CA LEU A 185 -0.56 -22.00 7.71
C LEU A 185 -0.10 -21.92 6.26
N GLN A 186 1.13 -22.33 6.01
CA GLN A 186 1.72 -22.44 4.68
C GLN A 186 2.13 -23.89 4.43
N TRP A 187 2.03 -24.32 3.17
CA TRP A 187 2.46 -25.65 2.76
C TRP A 187 2.93 -25.64 1.30
N SER A 188 3.87 -26.55 1.00
CA SER A 188 4.33 -26.86 -0.35
C SER A 188 4.38 -28.36 -0.54
N SER A 189 3.96 -28.84 -1.71
CA SER A 189 4.11 -30.25 -2.11
C SER A 189 5.55 -30.60 -2.48
N GLY A 190 6.40 -29.60 -2.65
CA GLY A 190 7.65 -29.73 -3.37
C GLY A 190 7.46 -30.08 -4.84
N ARG A 191 8.53 -30.03 -5.61
CA ARG A 191 8.49 -30.31 -7.05
C ARG A 191 8.54 -31.82 -7.32
N SER A 192 7.54 -32.33 -8.00
CA SER A 192 7.48 -33.72 -8.46
C SER A 192 8.47 -33.96 -9.63
N LYS A 193 8.82 -35.23 -9.90
CA LYS A 193 9.63 -35.64 -11.06
C LYS A 193 9.04 -35.20 -12.39
N SER A 194 7.74 -35.02 -12.46
CA SER A 194 7.04 -34.56 -13.64
C SER A 194 6.99 -33.02 -13.75
N GLY A 195 7.61 -32.29 -12.81
CA GLY A 195 7.70 -30.83 -12.80
C GLY A 195 6.50 -30.12 -12.18
N TRP A 196 5.54 -30.81 -11.60
CA TRP A 196 4.42 -30.19 -10.89
C TRP A 196 4.75 -29.89 -9.44
N ALA A 197 4.29 -28.74 -8.95
CA ALA A 197 4.24 -28.40 -7.54
C ALA A 197 2.94 -27.66 -7.22
N ALA A 198 2.52 -27.70 -5.95
CA ALA A 198 1.39 -26.95 -5.43
C ALA A 198 1.79 -26.32 -4.10
N GLU A 199 1.41 -25.09 -3.90
CA GLU A 199 1.67 -24.33 -2.68
C GLU A 199 0.40 -23.65 -2.20
N GLY A 200 0.24 -23.49 -0.91
CA GLY A 200 -0.93 -22.84 -0.35
C GLY A 200 -0.65 -22.14 0.96
N ARG A 201 -1.45 -21.10 1.23
CA ARG A 201 -1.45 -20.34 2.47
C ARG A 201 -2.87 -20.03 2.90
N VAL A 202 -3.13 -20.13 4.19
CA VAL A 202 -4.36 -19.63 4.83
C VAL A 202 -3.96 -18.77 6.01
N SER A 203 -4.54 -17.60 6.14
CA SER A 203 -4.25 -16.68 7.22
C SER A 203 -5.50 -16.02 7.78
N ALA A 204 -5.49 -15.72 9.08
CA ALA A 204 -6.49 -14.89 9.73
C ALA A 204 -5.80 -13.95 10.74
N VAL A 205 -6.26 -12.71 10.77
CA VAL A 205 -5.81 -11.67 11.70
C VAL A 205 -7.03 -10.99 12.29
N ASN A 206 -7.13 -10.94 13.62
CA ASN A 206 -8.15 -10.21 14.34
C ASN A 206 -7.48 -9.25 15.32
N SER A 207 -8.02 -8.05 15.47
CA SER A 207 -7.55 -7.05 16.43
C SER A 207 -8.70 -6.13 16.82
N ASP A 208 -8.71 -5.65 18.08
CA ASP A 208 -9.67 -4.61 18.51
C ASP A 208 -9.19 -3.20 18.10
N GLY A 209 -7.95 -3.08 17.55
CA GLY A 209 -7.32 -1.80 17.28
C GLY A 209 -6.93 -1.03 18.56
N TRP A 210 -6.15 0.04 18.40
CA TRP A 210 -5.83 0.92 19.53
C TRP A 210 -6.84 2.04 19.70
N VAL A 211 -7.34 2.61 18.60
CA VAL A 211 -8.46 3.56 18.61
C VAL A 211 -9.71 2.82 19.10
N ASP A 212 -10.57 3.49 19.85
CA ASP A 212 -11.77 2.88 20.40
C ASP A 212 -12.68 2.33 19.30
N ARG A 213 -13.18 1.10 19.47
CA ARG A 213 -14.00 0.37 18.49
C ARG A 213 -13.33 0.02 17.15
N ALA A 214 -12.11 0.46 16.85
CA ALA A 214 -11.45 0.26 15.54
C ALA A 214 -10.99 -1.20 15.31
N SER A 215 -11.92 -2.14 15.45
CA SER A 215 -11.67 -3.57 15.30
C SER A 215 -11.48 -3.98 13.83
N SER A 216 -10.70 -5.03 13.61
CA SER A 216 -10.45 -5.63 12.30
C SER A 216 -10.57 -7.15 12.39
N ALA A 217 -11.29 -7.75 11.43
CA ALA A 217 -11.39 -9.20 11.26
C ALA A 217 -11.04 -9.51 9.79
N LEU A 218 -9.83 -10.01 9.59
CA LEU A 218 -9.20 -10.17 8.28
C LEU A 218 -8.91 -11.65 8.02
N SER A 219 -9.11 -12.11 6.80
CA SER A 219 -8.74 -13.45 6.39
C SER A 219 -8.25 -13.50 4.95
N SER A 220 -7.32 -14.41 4.65
CA SER A 220 -6.84 -14.60 3.28
C SER A 220 -6.51 -16.04 2.99
N PHE A 221 -6.61 -16.36 1.70
CA PHE A 221 -6.25 -17.66 1.13
C PHE A 221 -5.39 -17.43 -0.11
N GLN A 222 -4.36 -18.25 -0.29
CA GLN A 222 -3.53 -18.26 -1.49
C GLN A 222 -3.29 -19.71 -1.92
N LEU A 223 -3.38 -19.95 -3.21
CA LEU A 223 -3.03 -21.23 -3.84
C LEU A 223 -2.23 -20.96 -5.11
N ALA A 224 -1.08 -21.61 -5.27
CA ALA A 224 -0.29 -21.58 -6.49
C ALA A 224 -0.09 -23.00 -7.02
N LEU A 225 -0.33 -23.20 -8.32
CA LEU A 225 -0.08 -24.44 -9.04
C LEU A 225 1.01 -24.18 -10.08
N HIS A 226 2.13 -24.87 -9.92
CA HIS A 226 3.29 -24.73 -10.79
C HIS A 226 3.46 -25.94 -11.69
N ARG A 227 3.91 -25.70 -12.90
CA ARG A 227 4.35 -26.72 -13.85
C ARG A 227 5.63 -26.25 -14.55
N ALA A 228 6.74 -26.90 -14.28
CA ALA A 228 8.00 -26.66 -14.97
C ALA A 228 8.26 -27.73 -16.04
N TRP A 229 8.81 -27.32 -17.17
CA TRP A 229 9.28 -28.17 -18.26
C TRP A 229 10.57 -27.60 -18.86
N ASP A 230 11.19 -28.34 -19.77
CA ASP A 230 12.43 -27.89 -20.40
C ASP A 230 12.22 -26.57 -21.17
N GLY A 231 12.95 -25.54 -20.73
CA GLY A 231 12.91 -24.19 -21.30
C GLY A 231 11.69 -23.35 -20.96
N GLY A 232 10.81 -23.77 -20.01
CA GLY A 232 9.67 -22.97 -19.65
C GLY A 232 8.90 -23.44 -18.43
N GLY A 233 7.80 -22.75 -18.16
CA GLY A 233 6.93 -23.05 -17.03
C GLY A 233 5.59 -22.35 -17.11
N MET A 234 4.71 -22.76 -16.21
CA MET A 234 3.39 -22.18 -15.98
C MET A 234 3.16 -22.09 -14.48
N THR A 235 2.60 -20.98 -14.05
CA THR A 235 2.09 -20.79 -12.69
C THR A 235 0.68 -20.24 -12.74
N TYR A 236 -0.26 -20.91 -12.07
CA TYR A 236 -1.60 -20.41 -11.84
C TYR A 236 -1.74 -20.06 -10.37
N THR A 237 -2.12 -18.85 -10.06
CA THR A 237 -2.25 -18.33 -8.69
C THR A 237 -3.66 -17.81 -8.44
N ILE A 238 -4.21 -18.18 -7.29
CA ILE A 238 -5.42 -17.59 -6.71
C ILE A 238 -5.01 -16.93 -5.40
N LEU A 239 -5.40 -15.68 -5.20
CA LEU A 239 -5.30 -14.97 -3.92
C LEU A 239 -6.69 -14.40 -3.61
N SER A 240 -7.22 -14.72 -2.43
CA SER A 240 -8.49 -14.22 -1.92
C SER A 240 -8.25 -13.51 -0.59
N GLY A 241 -8.82 -12.34 -0.41
CA GLY A 241 -8.78 -11.56 0.82
C GLY A 241 -10.18 -11.09 1.20
N ASN A 242 -10.50 -11.16 2.49
CA ASN A 242 -11.75 -10.64 3.05
C ASN A 242 -11.44 -9.80 4.28
N GLU A 243 -12.09 -8.67 4.38
CA GLU A 243 -12.01 -7.78 5.51
C GLU A 243 -13.38 -7.43 6.07
N ARG A 244 -13.42 -7.22 7.38
CA ARG A 244 -14.46 -6.48 8.08
C ARG A 244 -13.78 -5.61 9.12
N THR A 245 -13.77 -4.30 8.88
CA THR A 245 -13.13 -3.32 9.75
C THR A 245 -14.16 -2.30 10.26
N TYR A 246 -14.03 -1.92 11.52
CA TYR A 246 -14.80 -0.81 12.06
C TYR A 246 -14.15 0.51 11.65
N GLN A 247 -14.95 1.49 11.24
CA GLN A 247 -14.46 2.76 10.71
C GLN A 247 -13.77 3.59 11.79
N SER A 248 -12.62 4.15 11.45
CA SER A 248 -11.86 5.13 12.25
C SER A 248 -11.29 6.25 11.38
N TRP A 249 -12.03 6.61 10.32
CA TRP A 249 -11.56 7.49 9.25
C TRP A 249 -11.65 8.98 9.60
N TRP A 250 -12.44 9.37 10.61
CA TRP A 250 -12.69 10.78 10.93
C TRP A 250 -11.51 11.48 11.62
N GLY A 251 -10.60 10.73 12.24
CA GLY A 251 -9.51 11.30 13.02
C GLY A 251 -9.95 11.90 14.36
N VAL A 252 -8.97 12.31 15.17
CA VAL A 252 -9.18 12.89 16.49
C VAL A 252 -8.99 14.41 16.39
N PRO A 253 -9.99 15.24 16.80
CA PRO A 253 -9.86 16.70 16.79
C PRO A 253 -8.68 17.19 17.63
N GLU A 254 -8.04 18.28 17.24
CA GLU A 254 -6.88 18.86 17.93
C GLU A 254 -7.18 19.19 19.40
N VAL A 255 -8.36 19.70 19.69
CA VAL A 255 -8.81 20.03 21.07
C VAL A 255 -8.75 18.83 21.99
N VAL A 256 -8.99 17.61 21.47
CA VAL A 256 -8.92 16.36 22.26
C VAL A 256 -7.48 16.02 22.62
N LEU A 257 -6.52 16.31 21.73
CA LEU A 257 -5.10 16.11 22.00
C LEU A 257 -4.55 17.09 23.04
N GLY A 258 -5.13 18.29 23.12
CA GLY A 258 -4.84 19.30 24.13
C GLY A 258 -5.22 18.89 25.56
N GLY A 259 -6.22 18.00 25.70
CA GLY A 259 -6.60 17.39 26.97
C GLY A 259 -7.49 18.24 27.89
N ASP A 260 -7.83 19.48 27.53
CA ASP A 260 -8.73 20.33 28.33
C ASP A 260 -10.19 19.93 28.14
N ARG A 261 -10.83 19.41 29.19
CA ARG A 261 -12.20 18.89 29.14
C ARG A 261 -13.25 19.99 28.88
N ALA A 262 -13.00 21.22 29.31
CA ALA A 262 -13.92 22.33 29.09
C ALA A 262 -13.85 22.83 27.65
N GLU A 263 -12.65 22.88 27.08
CA GLU A 263 -12.46 23.18 25.67
C GLU A 263 -13.07 22.11 24.76
N MET A 264 -12.91 20.80 25.09
CA MET A 264 -13.57 19.70 24.37
C MET A 264 -15.10 19.85 24.35
N GLU A 265 -15.71 20.23 25.51
CA GLU A 265 -17.16 20.43 25.59
C GLU A 265 -17.59 21.62 24.72
N ALA A 266 -16.92 22.77 24.86
CA ALA A 266 -17.26 23.97 24.10
C ALA A 266 -17.11 23.74 22.61
N TRP A 267 -16.00 23.13 22.17
CA TRP A 267 -15.74 22.83 20.77
C TRP A 267 -16.74 21.79 20.22
N GLY A 268 -17.01 20.72 20.97
CA GLY A 268 -17.93 19.67 20.56
C GLY A 268 -19.34 20.20 20.35
N LEU A 269 -19.86 21.04 21.29
CA LEU A 269 -21.18 21.68 21.15
C LEU A 269 -21.21 22.63 19.94
N ALA A 270 -20.16 23.41 19.71
CA ALA A 270 -20.07 24.33 18.57
C ALA A 270 -20.04 23.60 17.22
N ASN A 271 -19.51 22.38 17.17
CA ASN A 271 -19.35 21.57 15.96
C ASN A 271 -20.43 20.47 15.83
N GLY A 272 -21.52 20.56 16.60
CA GLY A 272 -22.70 19.68 16.43
C GLY A 272 -22.49 18.23 16.96
N TYR A 273 -21.46 17.99 17.76
CA TYR A 273 -21.25 16.67 18.37
C TYR A 273 -22.32 16.37 19.42
N SER A 274 -22.79 15.14 19.47
CA SER A 274 -23.73 14.70 20.50
C SER A 274 -23.11 14.73 21.88
N VAL A 275 -23.92 14.83 22.94
CA VAL A 275 -23.46 14.75 24.33
C VAL A 275 -22.68 13.47 24.58
N GLN A 276 -23.09 12.35 23.98
CA GLN A 276 -22.38 11.07 24.08
C GLN A 276 -20.98 11.18 23.48
N GLN A 277 -20.81 11.70 22.28
CA GLN A 277 -19.52 11.87 21.63
C GLN A 277 -18.60 12.81 22.42
N ILE A 278 -19.14 13.88 23.02
CA ILE A 278 -18.36 14.79 23.88
C ILE A 278 -17.85 14.07 25.13
N GLU A 279 -18.66 13.23 25.76
CA GLU A 279 -18.22 12.44 26.92
C GLU A 279 -17.22 11.34 26.50
N GLU A 280 -17.36 10.78 25.31
CA GLU A 280 -16.38 9.84 24.72
C GLU A 280 -15.04 10.55 24.43
N MET A 281 -15.02 11.77 23.89
CA MET A 281 -13.80 12.59 23.73
C MET A 281 -13.06 12.73 25.08
N LYS A 282 -13.80 13.10 26.13
CA LYS A 282 -13.25 13.27 27.48
C LYS A 282 -12.76 11.96 28.12
N THR A 283 -13.33 10.82 27.72
CA THR A 283 -13.04 9.50 28.31
C THR A 283 -11.88 8.82 27.58
N TYR A 284 -11.90 8.83 26.27
CA TYR A 284 -10.94 8.09 25.44
C TYR A 284 -9.73 8.94 25.01
N GLY A 285 -9.86 10.30 25.00
CA GLY A 285 -8.77 11.18 24.62
C GLY A 285 -8.19 10.81 23.25
N ARG A 286 -6.89 10.55 23.17
CA ARG A 286 -6.19 10.14 21.93
C ARG A 286 -6.75 8.90 21.24
N ARG A 287 -7.57 8.11 21.93
CA ARG A 287 -8.23 6.92 21.40
C ARG A 287 -9.67 7.20 20.95
N PHE A 288 -10.13 8.44 21.00
CA PHE A 288 -11.47 8.83 20.59
C PHE A 288 -11.75 8.38 19.16
N ASN A 289 -12.96 7.82 18.94
CA ASN A 289 -13.50 7.53 17.63
C ASN A 289 -14.83 8.27 17.45
N TYR A 290 -14.95 9.00 16.35
CA TYR A 290 -16.17 9.75 16.03
C TYR A 290 -17.39 8.83 15.85
N TYR A 291 -17.16 7.70 15.19
CA TYR A 291 -18.18 6.70 14.91
C TYR A 291 -18.56 5.94 16.17
N ASN A 292 -19.86 5.77 16.41
CA ASN A 292 -20.38 5.11 17.62
C ASN A 292 -21.59 4.19 17.36
N TYR A 293 -22.01 4.03 16.12
CA TYR A 293 -22.96 3.01 15.71
C TYR A 293 -22.28 1.64 15.71
N GLU A 294 -22.96 0.58 16.18
CA GLU A 294 -22.36 -0.75 16.39
C GLU A 294 -21.82 -1.38 15.12
N ASP A 295 -22.50 -1.17 13.99
CA ASP A 295 -22.12 -1.73 12.68
C ASP A 295 -21.59 -0.68 11.70
N GLU A 296 -20.91 0.37 12.18
CA GLU A 296 -20.19 1.34 11.34
C GLU A 296 -18.93 0.69 10.76
N VAL A 297 -19.12 -0.20 9.79
CA VAL A 297 -18.06 -1.06 9.26
C VAL A 297 -17.82 -0.86 7.79
N ASP A 298 -16.61 -1.19 7.35
CA ASP A 298 -16.28 -1.57 6.00
C ASP A 298 -16.20 -3.09 5.92
N ASN A 299 -16.74 -3.67 4.87
CA ASN A 299 -16.77 -5.10 4.65
C ASN A 299 -16.57 -5.36 3.14
N TYR A 300 -15.37 -5.82 2.78
CA TYR A 300 -14.99 -5.99 1.40
C TYR A 300 -14.26 -7.32 1.17
N GLY A 301 -14.54 -7.96 0.04
CA GLY A 301 -13.85 -9.15 -0.43
C GLY A 301 -13.18 -8.90 -1.77
N GLN A 302 -11.98 -9.44 -1.98
CA GLN A 302 -11.27 -9.32 -3.24
C GLN A 302 -10.59 -10.64 -3.63
N ASP A 303 -10.85 -11.09 -4.85
CA ASP A 303 -10.33 -12.31 -5.44
C ASP A 303 -9.44 -12.00 -6.65
N HIS A 304 -8.18 -12.44 -6.62
CA HIS A 304 -7.24 -12.32 -7.72
C HIS A 304 -6.93 -13.68 -8.33
N GLN A 305 -6.98 -13.79 -9.64
CA GLN A 305 -6.57 -14.96 -10.40
C GLN A 305 -5.51 -14.54 -11.43
N GLN A 306 -4.40 -15.26 -11.49
CA GLN A 306 -3.29 -14.97 -12.39
C GLN A 306 -2.79 -16.25 -13.04
N LEU A 307 -2.58 -16.23 -14.35
CA LEU A 307 -1.95 -17.31 -15.11
C LEU A 307 -0.70 -16.79 -15.81
N HIS A 308 0.46 -17.26 -15.35
CA HIS A 308 1.75 -16.92 -15.92
C HIS A 308 2.29 -18.05 -16.78
N LEU A 309 2.74 -17.74 -17.97
CA LEU A 309 3.35 -18.68 -18.90
C LEU A 309 4.69 -18.11 -19.35
N GLU A 310 5.71 -18.97 -19.35
CA GLU A 310 7.04 -18.65 -19.85
C GLU A 310 7.55 -19.71 -20.80
N GLN A 311 8.27 -19.24 -21.84
CA GLN A 311 8.94 -20.14 -22.77
C GLN A 311 10.21 -19.52 -23.33
N GLN A 312 11.31 -20.24 -23.20
CA GLN A 312 12.53 -20.01 -23.95
C GLN A 312 12.36 -20.58 -25.36
N TRP A 313 12.59 -19.75 -26.36
CA TRP A 313 12.65 -20.18 -27.74
C TRP A 313 13.87 -19.58 -28.44
N ARG A 314 14.85 -20.41 -28.73
CA ARG A 314 16.17 -19.99 -29.19
C ARG A 314 16.81 -19.00 -28.19
N ASP A 315 17.14 -17.78 -28.68
CA ASP A 315 17.75 -16.72 -27.88
C ASP A 315 16.73 -15.79 -27.20
N TRP A 316 15.44 -16.04 -27.39
CA TRP A 316 14.36 -15.25 -26.83
C TRP A 316 13.69 -15.98 -25.67
N ARG A 317 13.37 -15.22 -24.65
CA ARG A 317 12.49 -15.64 -23.55
C ARG A 317 11.18 -14.86 -23.69
N PHE A 318 10.08 -15.58 -23.80
CA PHE A 318 8.73 -15.03 -23.91
C PHE A 318 7.98 -15.24 -22.61
N SER A 319 7.16 -14.27 -22.24
CA SER A 319 6.24 -14.37 -21.11
C SER A 319 4.86 -13.86 -21.52
N VAL A 320 3.83 -14.51 -21.01
CA VAL A 320 2.43 -14.10 -21.15
C VAL A 320 1.77 -14.29 -19.81
N THR A 321 1.09 -13.25 -19.32
CA THR A 321 0.32 -13.29 -18.09
C THR A 321 -1.09 -12.84 -18.39
N GLY A 322 -2.09 -13.64 -18.01
CA GLY A 322 -3.50 -13.26 -17.96
C GLY A 322 -3.91 -13.06 -16.50
N HIS A 323 -4.79 -12.09 -16.23
CA HIS A 323 -5.28 -11.85 -14.89
C HIS A 323 -6.77 -11.47 -14.88
N PHE A 324 -7.40 -11.78 -13.76
CA PHE A 324 -8.75 -11.35 -13.43
C PHE A 324 -8.83 -11.06 -11.93
N THR A 325 -9.39 -9.94 -11.56
CA THR A 325 -9.68 -9.55 -10.17
C THR A 325 -11.13 -9.19 -10.06
N HIS A 326 -11.83 -9.73 -9.07
CA HIS A 326 -13.18 -9.36 -8.69
C HIS A 326 -13.16 -8.81 -7.27
N GLY A 327 -13.88 -7.73 -7.04
CA GLY A 327 -14.05 -7.13 -5.72
C GLY A 327 -15.50 -6.75 -5.48
N GLU A 328 -16.00 -7.02 -4.28
CA GLU A 328 -17.36 -6.69 -3.86
C GLU A 328 -17.39 -6.34 -2.37
N GLY A 329 -18.06 -5.25 -2.03
CA GLY A 329 -18.24 -4.89 -0.64
C GLY A 329 -18.97 -3.57 -0.43
N TYR A 330 -19.13 -3.24 0.84
CA TYR A 330 -19.82 -2.02 1.26
C TYR A 330 -19.23 -1.46 2.54
N PHE A 331 -19.38 -0.18 2.72
CA PHE A 331 -19.32 0.41 4.06
C PHE A 331 -20.71 0.83 4.53
N GLU A 332 -21.00 0.56 5.82
CA GLU A 332 -22.26 0.85 6.48
C GLU A 332 -22.12 2.08 7.35
N GLN A 333 -23.10 2.97 7.33
CA GLN A 333 -23.11 4.22 8.08
C GLN A 333 -24.47 4.49 8.70
N PHE A 334 -24.45 4.89 9.97
CA PHE A 334 -25.58 5.54 10.61
C PHE A 334 -25.57 7.04 10.32
N LYS A 335 -26.72 7.57 9.91
CA LYS A 335 -26.93 8.99 9.64
C LYS A 335 -28.07 9.50 10.53
N ALA A 336 -27.78 10.50 11.33
CA ALA A 336 -28.74 11.11 12.23
C ALA A 336 -29.44 12.29 11.57
N GLY A 337 -30.75 12.19 11.39
CA GLY A 337 -31.56 13.29 10.89
C GLY A 337 -31.31 13.68 9.42
N ASP A 338 -30.86 12.74 8.57
CA ASP A 338 -30.62 12.97 7.15
C ASP A 338 -31.93 13.21 6.40
N ASP A 339 -31.91 14.04 5.37
CA ASP A 339 -33.06 14.39 4.56
C ASP A 339 -33.51 13.19 3.68
N LEU A 340 -34.80 12.90 3.71
CA LEU A 340 -35.38 11.81 2.89
C LEU A 340 -35.20 12.07 1.39
N ALA A 341 -35.13 13.33 0.99
CA ALA A 341 -34.95 13.74 -0.40
C ALA A 341 -33.58 13.26 -0.97
N ASP A 342 -32.54 13.24 -0.17
CA ASP A 342 -31.20 12.75 -0.56
C ASP A 342 -31.19 11.26 -0.93
N TYR A 343 -32.22 10.54 -0.50
CA TYR A 343 -32.43 9.12 -0.78
C TYR A 343 -33.58 8.87 -1.77
N ASN A 344 -34.07 9.92 -2.47
CA ASN A 344 -35.24 9.86 -3.37
C ASN A 344 -36.48 9.30 -2.67
N LEU A 345 -36.64 9.53 -1.39
CA LEU A 345 -37.77 9.10 -0.60
C LEU A 345 -38.76 10.29 -0.38
N PRO A 346 -40.07 10.03 -0.42
CA PRO A 346 -41.06 11.07 -0.11
C PRO A 346 -41.08 11.34 1.39
N ASP A 347 -41.47 12.57 1.72
CA ASP A 347 -41.82 12.97 3.09
C ASP A 347 -42.87 12.03 3.70
N VAL A 348 -42.74 11.81 5.01
CA VAL A 348 -43.65 10.97 5.78
C VAL A 348 -44.63 11.84 6.57
N VAL A 349 -45.95 11.60 6.42
CA VAL A 349 -46.96 12.31 7.19
C VAL A 349 -47.36 11.50 8.41
N LEU A 350 -47.11 12.04 9.60
CA LEU A 350 -47.40 11.43 10.90
C LEU A 350 -48.30 12.36 11.73
N GLY A 351 -49.53 11.94 11.97
CA GLY A 351 -50.45 12.70 12.82
C GLY A 351 -50.82 14.11 12.33
N GLY A 352 -50.50 14.44 11.06
CA GLY A 352 -50.70 15.75 10.46
C GLY A 352 -49.41 16.56 10.29
N ASP A 353 -48.32 16.14 10.88
CA ASP A 353 -47.00 16.75 10.71
C ASP A 353 -46.22 16.06 9.56
N THR A 354 -45.47 16.85 8.79
CA THR A 354 -44.59 16.35 7.72
C THR A 354 -43.19 16.15 8.28
N VAL A 355 -42.66 14.93 8.14
CA VAL A 355 -41.32 14.53 8.47
C VAL A 355 -40.50 14.42 7.19
N SER A 356 -39.58 15.33 6.95
CA SER A 356 -38.70 15.38 5.77
C SER A 356 -37.32 14.81 6.03
N SER A 357 -36.94 14.60 7.30
CA SER A 357 -35.63 14.03 7.70
C SER A 357 -35.80 12.93 8.72
N THR A 358 -34.88 11.97 8.76
CA THR A 358 -34.94 10.83 9.67
C THR A 358 -33.57 10.27 9.99
N ASP A 359 -33.48 9.56 11.12
CA ASP A 359 -32.33 8.70 11.35
C ASP A 359 -32.44 7.47 10.44
N LEU A 360 -31.35 7.10 9.82
CA LEU A 360 -31.29 5.95 8.91
C LEU A 360 -29.95 5.25 8.94
N VAL A 361 -29.90 4.04 8.39
CA VAL A 361 -28.68 3.28 8.13
C VAL A 361 -28.58 3.02 6.62
N ARG A 362 -27.44 3.42 6.06
CA ARG A 362 -27.17 3.23 4.63
C ARG A 362 -25.95 2.34 4.42
N ARG A 363 -25.91 1.66 3.29
CA ARG A 363 -24.74 0.99 2.72
C ARG A 363 -24.37 1.64 1.41
N ARG A 364 -23.08 1.90 1.24
CA ARG A 364 -22.51 2.32 -0.05
C ARG A 364 -21.66 1.19 -0.57
N TRP A 365 -22.10 0.65 -1.69
CA TRP A 365 -21.51 -0.53 -2.32
C TRP A 365 -20.52 -0.16 -3.41
N LEU A 366 -19.52 -1.00 -3.56
CA LEU A 366 -18.66 -1.09 -4.73
C LEU A 366 -18.59 -2.55 -5.17
N GLU A 367 -18.92 -2.79 -6.43
CA GLU A 367 -18.69 -4.06 -7.12
C GLU A 367 -17.80 -3.78 -8.33
N ASN A 368 -16.64 -4.45 -8.45
CA ASN A 368 -15.72 -4.16 -9.53
C ASN A 368 -15.07 -5.40 -10.11
N ASP A 369 -14.81 -5.31 -11.42
CA ASP A 369 -14.06 -6.29 -12.19
C ASP A 369 -12.84 -5.63 -12.86
N PHE A 370 -11.67 -6.27 -12.73
CA PHE A 370 -10.44 -5.85 -13.37
C PHE A 370 -9.78 -7.04 -14.08
N ALA A 371 -9.66 -6.96 -15.39
CA ALA A 371 -9.13 -8.04 -16.21
C ALA A 371 -8.11 -7.54 -17.22
N GLY A 372 -7.17 -8.41 -17.59
CA GLY A 372 -6.19 -8.00 -18.59
C GLY A 372 -5.12 -9.04 -18.90
N GLY A 373 -4.13 -8.56 -19.63
CA GLY A 373 -2.99 -9.38 -19.99
C GLY A 373 -1.72 -8.57 -20.17
N VAL A 374 -0.61 -9.19 -19.83
CA VAL A 374 0.76 -8.66 -19.97
C VAL A 374 1.57 -9.60 -20.85
N ILE A 375 2.29 -9.07 -21.79
CA ILE A 375 3.21 -9.83 -22.67
C ILE A 375 4.62 -9.26 -22.57
N GLY A 376 5.61 -10.16 -22.64
CA GLY A 376 7.02 -9.79 -22.61
C GLY A 376 7.85 -10.66 -23.54
N ALA A 377 8.91 -10.07 -24.09
CA ALA A 377 9.93 -10.79 -24.86
C ALA A 377 11.29 -10.20 -24.51
N GLU A 378 12.23 -11.04 -24.10
CA GLU A 378 13.60 -10.64 -23.80
C GLU A 378 14.58 -11.41 -24.67
N ARG A 379 15.59 -10.70 -25.19
CA ARG A 379 16.75 -11.28 -25.83
C ARG A 379 18.03 -10.73 -25.22
N ARG A 380 18.90 -11.63 -24.84
CA ARG A 380 20.23 -11.29 -24.29
C ARG A 380 21.33 -11.68 -25.24
N TRP A 381 22.24 -10.75 -25.45
CA TRP A 381 23.53 -10.95 -26.15
C TRP A 381 24.66 -10.85 -25.11
N ASN A 382 25.85 -11.13 -25.51
CA ASN A 382 27.02 -11.07 -24.63
C ASN A 382 27.11 -9.74 -23.84
N ARG A 383 26.77 -8.60 -24.47
CA ARG A 383 26.90 -7.26 -23.87
C ARG A 383 25.66 -6.39 -24.04
N ALA A 384 24.59 -6.92 -24.51
CA ALA A 384 23.36 -6.19 -24.69
C ALA A 384 22.15 -7.03 -24.28
N ALA A 385 21.07 -6.36 -23.91
CA ALA A 385 19.76 -6.98 -23.73
C ALA A 385 18.68 -6.06 -24.31
N LEU A 386 17.71 -6.65 -24.98
CA LEU A 386 16.51 -5.98 -25.45
C LEU A 386 15.31 -6.64 -24.79
N THR A 387 14.50 -5.83 -24.12
CA THR A 387 13.21 -6.24 -23.54
C THR A 387 12.12 -5.46 -24.27
N LEU A 388 11.14 -6.16 -24.80
CA LEU A 388 9.92 -5.62 -25.39
C LEU A 388 8.74 -6.10 -24.56
N GLY A 389 7.74 -5.28 -24.41
CA GLY A 389 6.54 -5.72 -23.71
C GLY A 389 5.37 -4.77 -23.86
N GLY A 390 4.26 -5.18 -23.32
CA GLY A 390 3.04 -4.39 -23.29
C GLY A 390 1.98 -5.04 -22.43
N ALA A 391 0.96 -4.27 -22.10
CA ALA A 391 -0.19 -4.70 -21.34
C ALA A 391 -1.47 -4.06 -21.88
N TRP A 392 -2.57 -4.75 -21.66
CA TRP A 392 -3.92 -4.22 -21.81
C TRP A 392 -4.74 -4.62 -20.60
N ASN A 393 -5.44 -3.64 -20.01
CA ASN A 393 -6.29 -3.85 -18.84
C ASN A 393 -7.64 -3.14 -19.05
N GLY A 394 -8.72 -3.77 -18.63
CA GLY A 394 -10.05 -3.23 -18.55
C GLY A 394 -10.57 -3.30 -17.12
N TYR A 395 -11.30 -2.29 -16.71
CA TYR A 395 -11.94 -2.16 -15.40
C TYR A 395 -13.36 -1.69 -15.55
N GLU A 396 -14.26 -2.27 -14.77
CA GLU A 396 -15.64 -1.82 -14.58
C GLU A 396 -15.89 -1.75 -13.07
N GLY A 397 -16.43 -0.62 -12.58
CA GLY A 397 -16.77 -0.39 -11.19
C GLY A 397 -18.18 0.15 -11.05
N LEU A 398 -19.06 -0.62 -10.42
CA LEU A 398 -20.43 -0.25 -10.11
C LEU A 398 -20.51 0.26 -8.68
N HIS A 399 -20.94 1.51 -8.53
CA HIS A 399 -21.16 2.15 -7.23
C HIS A 399 -22.66 2.34 -7.04
N PHE A 400 -23.19 1.89 -5.90
CA PHE A 400 -24.62 2.07 -5.59
C PHE A 400 -24.86 2.17 -4.09
N GLY A 401 -25.99 2.80 -3.72
CA GLY A 401 -26.37 2.98 -2.34
C GLY A 401 -27.67 2.30 -1.98
N GLN A 402 -27.73 1.68 -0.80
CA GLN A 402 -28.91 1.01 -0.24
C GLN A 402 -29.24 1.55 1.14
N LEU A 403 -30.53 1.60 1.47
CA LEU A 403 -30.98 1.81 2.83
C LEU A 403 -31.30 0.47 3.49
N THR A 404 -30.75 0.22 4.66
CA THR A 404 -31.02 -0.99 5.44
C THR A 404 -32.03 -0.74 6.56
N TRP A 405 -32.14 0.50 7.04
CA TRP A 405 -33.08 0.91 8.08
C TRP A 405 -33.35 2.42 8.00
N ALA A 406 -34.55 2.81 8.37
CA ALA A 406 -34.95 4.21 8.61
C ALA A 406 -35.95 4.27 9.77
N ARG A 407 -35.81 5.27 10.66
CA ARG A 407 -36.74 5.47 11.79
C ARG A 407 -38.15 5.82 11.29
N TYR A 408 -38.22 6.68 10.31
CA TYR A 408 -39.47 7.06 9.65
C TYR A 408 -39.33 6.84 8.15
N ALA A 409 -40.19 6.02 7.59
CA ALA A 409 -40.28 5.79 6.16
C ALA A 409 -41.72 5.45 5.78
N SER A 410 -42.16 5.80 4.56
CA SER A 410 -43.49 5.48 4.04
C SER A 410 -43.68 3.98 3.78
N ALA A 411 -42.56 3.23 3.65
CA ALA A 411 -42.53 1.77 3.52
C ALA A 411 -41.25 1.25 4.16
N ALA A 412 -41.19 -0.06 4.45
CA ALA A 412 -39.93 -0.69 4.86
C ALA A 412 -38.86 -0.56 3.77
N PRO A 413 -37.57 -0.35 4.11
CA PRO A 413 -36.51 -0.32 3.12
C PRO A 413 -36.50 -1.59 2.25
N ASP A 414 -36.50 -1.39 0.93
CA ASP A 414 -36.39 -2.48 -0.04
C ASP A 414 -34.91 -2.72 -0.34
N PRO A 415 -34.35 -3.89 -0.07
CA PRO A 415 -32.95 -4.19 -0.38
C PRO A 415 -32.61 -4.15 -1.86
N ASN A 416 -33.62 -4.15 -2.73
CA ASN A 416 -33.41 -3.98 -4.18
C ASN A 416 -33.55 -2.52 -4.64
N TYR A 417 -33.85 -1.58 -3.73
CA TYR A 417 -33.90 -0.17 -4.05
C TYR A 417 -32.54 0.48 -3.86
N TRP A 418 -31.99 0.99 -4.97
CA TRP A 418 -30.76 1.77 -4.97
C TRP A 418 -31.12 3.26 -5.07
N TYR A 419 -30.69 4.03 -4.07
CA TYR A 419 -30.99 5.47 -4.07
C TYR A 419 -30.04 6.26 -4.98
N TYR A 420 -28.86 5.69 -5.30
CA TYR A 420 -27.99 6.13 -6.38
C TYR A 420 -27.32 4.93 -7.05
N GLU A 421 -26.87 5.16 -8.28
CA GLU A 421 -26.09 4.19 -9.06
C GLU A 421 -25.19 4.93 -10.04
N SER A 422 -23.92 4.53 -10.11
CA SER A 422 -23.00 5.01 -11.14
C SER A 422 -22.03 3.92 -11.58
N LEU A 423 -21.71 3.92 -12.87
CA LEU A 423 -20.77 2.99 -13.48
C LEU A 423 -19.54 3.72 -13.98
N GLY A 424 -18.36 3.32 -13.47
CA GLY A 424 -17.06 3.71 -13.97
C GLY A 424 -16.47 2.65 -14.89
N VAL A 425 -15.94 3.04 -16.06
CA VAL A 425 -15.27 2.13 -17.00
C VAL A 425 -13.91 2.71 -17.39
N LYS A 426 -12.84 1.93 -17.18
CA LYS A 426 -11.49 2.33 -17.53
C LYS A 426 -10.80 1.31 -18.41
N THR A 427 -10.10 1.78 -19.43
CA THR A 427 -9.17 0.96 -20.21
C THR A 427 -7.79 1.58 -20.17
N ASP A 428 -6.77 0.74 -19.97
CA ASP A 428 -5.36 1.12 -19.91
C ASP A 428 -4.56 0.16 -20.77
N HIS A 429 -3.77 0.69 -21.68
CA HIS A 429 -2.87 -0.12 -22.49
C HIS A 429 -1.52 0.56 -22.64
N ASN A 430 -0.47 -0.24 -22.70
CA ASN A 430 0.87 0.26 -22.88
C ASN A 430 1.71 -0.67 -23.75
N ALA A 431 2.75 -0.10 -24.32
CA ALA A 431 3.81 -0.84 -24.99
C ALA A 431 5.15 -0.18 -24.66
N PHE A 432 6.18 -0.98 -24.43
CA PHE A 432 7.51 -0.46 -24.11
C PHE A 432 8.63 -1.24 -24.79
N ALA A 433 9.75 -0.55 -24.95
CA ALA A 433 11.02 -1.14 -25.36
C ALA A 433 12.11 -0.65 -24.41
N ARG A 434 12.92 -1.57 -23.88
CA ARG A 434 14.11 -1.29 -23.07
C ARG A 434 15.32 -1.93 -23.70
N PHE A 435 16.37 -1.13 -23.91
CA PHE A 435 17.64 -1.60 -24.41
C PHE A 435 18.76 -1.29 -23.40
N VAL A 436 19.54 -2.31 -23.07
CA VAL A 436 20.68 -2.22 -22.16
C VAL A 436 21.94 -2.60 -22.94
N GLN A 437 22.98 -1.77 -22.86
CA GLN A 437 24.26 -2.01 -23.50
C GLN A 437 25.42 -1.87 -22.51
N ARG A 438 26.32 -2.86 -22.49
CA ARG A 438 27.56 -2.83 -21.69
C ARG A 438 28.77 -2.55 -22.56
N SER A 439 29.70 -1.76 -22.06
CA SER A 439 31.00 -1.52 -22.69
C SER A 439 31.85 -2.79 -22.78
N LYS A 440 32.91 -2.79 -23.61
CA LYS A 440 33.80 -3.95 -23.80
C LYS A 440 34.47 -4.41 -22.49
N ASN A 441 34.84 -3.47 -21.63
CA ASN A 441 35.47 -3.75 -20.35
C ASN A 441 34.45 -3.99 -19.20
N GLY A 442 33.15 -3.99 -19.51
CA GLY A 442 32.06 -4.20 -18.55
C GLY A 442 31.81 -3.06 -17.55
N ARG A 443 32.65 -2.00 -17.55
CA ARG A 443 32.56 -0.92 -16.55
C ARG A 443 31.35 -0.02 -16.74
N LEU A 444 31.07 0.38 -17.98
CA LEU A 444 29.92 1.23 -18.29
C LEU A 444 28.73 0.39 -18.79
N GLN A 445 27.57 0.62 -18.23
CA GLN A 445 26.28 0.14 -18.75
C GLN A 445 25.41 1.36 -19.05
N ALA A 446 24.82 1.40 -20.23
CA ALA A 446 23.84 2.38 -20.64
C ALA A 446 22.48 1.69 -20.83
N GLN A 447 21.41 2.33 -20.45
CA GLN A 447 20.05 1.86 -20.60
C GLN A 447 19.19 2.96 -21.21
N GLY A 448 18.36 2.60 -22.19
CA GLY A 448 17.32 3.47 -22.73
C GLY A 448 15.99 2.74 -22.69
N GLU A 449 14.93 3.44 -22.31
CA GLU A 449 13.56 2.94 -22.33
C GLU A 449 12.64 3.95 -23.02
N LEU A 450 11.64 3.43 -23.72
CA LEU A 450 10.54 4.21 -24.26
C LEU A 450 9.24 3.45 -24.01
N GLN A 451 8.28 4.10 -23.37
CA GLN A 451 6.94 3.56 -23.15
C GLN A 451 5.91 4.50 -23.78
N TYR A 452 4.98 3.93 -24.51
CA TYR A 452 3.70 4.54 -24.85
C TYR A 452 2.62 3.99 -23.90
N ARG A 453 1.72 4.85 -23.41
CA ARG A 453 0.57 4.46 -22.59
C ARG A 453 -0.66 5.24 -23.03
N GLY A 454 -1.77 4.55 -23.26
CA GLY A 454 -3.08 5.12 -23.52
C GLY A 454 -4.07 4.77 -22.44
N VAL A 455 -4.76 5.77 -21.90
CA VAL A 455 -5.79 5.61 -20.85
C VAL A 455 -7.08 6.23 -21.32
N ARG A 456 -8.19 5.56 -21.05
CA ARG A 456 -9.53 6.06 -21.29
C ARG A 456 -10.40 5.75 -20.10
N TYR A 457 -11.11 6.75 -19.60
CA TYR A 457 -12.03 6.62 -18.48
C TYR A 457 -13.38 7.24 -18.84
N THR A 458 -14.46 6.66 -18.36
CA THR A 458 -15.82 7.21 -18.40
C THR A 458 -16.51 6.88 -17.09
N ALA A 459 -17.35 7.79 -16.63
CA ALA A 459 -18.27 7.51 -15.51
C ALA A 459 -19.63 8.15 -15.78
N ASN A 460 -20.70 7.43 -15.47
CA ASN A 460 -22.05 7.91 -15.63
C ASN A 460 -22.98 7.39 -14.56
N GLY A 461 -24.03 8.15 -14.25
CA GLY A 461 -25.02 7.83 -13.25
C GLY A 461 -25.26 8.98 -12.29
N THR A 462 -25.49 8.65 -11.03
CA THR A 462 -25.62 9.63 -9.94
C THR A 462 -24.67 9.27 -8.81
N ASP A 463 -24.28 10.26 -8.03
CA ASP A 463 -23.54 10.06 -6.78
C ASP A 463 -24.50 9.96 -5.58
N ASN A 464 -23.91 9.86 -4.38
CA ASN A 464 -24.62 9.78 -3.13
C ASN A 464 -25.53 10.98 -2.83
N ASP A 465 -25.18 12.17 -3.34
CA ASP A 465 -25.93 13.43 -3.13
C ASP A 465 -26.88 13.73 -4.31
N GLN A 466 -27.22 12.71 -5.10
CA GLN A 466 -28.05 12.78 -6.30
C GLN A 466 -27.49 13.69 -7.40
N GLN A 467 -26.20 14.04 -7.33
CA GLN A 467 -25.54 14.80 -8.39
C GLN A 467 -25.33 13.90 -9.61
N VAL A 468 -25.58 14.45 -10.79
CA VAL A 468 -25.37 13.71 -12.04
C VAL A 468 -23.87 13.58 -12.32
N ILE A 469 -23.40 12.34 -12.39
CA ILE A 469 -22.06 12.01 -12.87
C ILE A 469 -22.12 11.84 -14.39
N ASP A 470 -21.37 12.65 -15.12
CA ASP A 470 -21.17 12.49 -16.56
C ASP A 470 -19.71 12.87 -16.91
N VAL A 471 -18.85 11.87 -16.91
CA VAL A 471 -17.46 11.99 -17.35
C VAL A 471 -17.37 11.43 -18.77
N PRO A 472 -17.50 12.30 -19.80
CA PRO A 472 -17.48 11.83 -21.18
C PRO A 472 -16.09 11.37 -21.59
N ARG A 473 -16.03 10.39 -22.50
CA ARG A 473 -14.80 9.76 -22.97
C ARG A 473 -13.74 10.76 -23.45
N ASP A 474 -14.17 11.81 -24.13
CA ASP A 474 -13.24 12.79 -24.71
C ASP A 474 -12.53 13.64 -23.68
N SER A 475 -13.15 13.85 -22.49
CA SER A 475 -12.56 14.63 -21.40
C SER A 475 -11.55 13.83 -20.57
N ALA A 476 -11.63 12.49 -20.56
CA ALA A 476 -10.77 11.59 -19.80
C ALA A 476 -10.02 10.59 -20.71
N THR A 477 -9.55 11.05 -21.85
CA THR A 477 -8.66 10.29 -22.76
C THR A 477 -7.26 10.89 -22.74
N PHE A 478 -6.28 10.03 -22.44
CA PHE A 478 -4.88 10.43 -22.31
C PHE A 478 -3.96 9.51 -23.10
N ASP A 479 -2.99 10.11 -23.80
CA ASP A 479 -1.95 9.40 -24.54
C ASP A 479 -0.59 9.94 -24.07
N PHE A 480 0.26 9.07 -23.51
CA PHE A 480 1.52 9.43 -22.88
C PHE A 480 2.71 8.80 -23.58
N LEU A 481 3.80 9.54 -23.63
CA LEU A 481 5.11 9.04 -24.03
C LEU A 481 6.11 9.25 -22.89
N ASN A 482 6.67 8.17 -22.36
CA ASN A 482 7.52 8.12 -21.18
C ASN A 482 8.94 7.65 -21.52
N PRO A 483 9.84 8.55 -21.95
CA PRO A 483 11.25 8.21 -22.20
C PRO A 483 12.04 8.14 -20.90
N LYS A 484 13.00 7.21 -20.82
CA LYS A 484 13.93 7.08 -19.69
C LYS A 484 15.33 6.74 -20.22
N LEU A 485 16.33 7.33 -19.59
CA LEU A 485 17.75 7.06 -19.86
C LEU A 485 18.48 6.85 -18.55
N GLY A 486 19.43 5.91 -18.53
CA GLY A 486 20.23 5.63 -17.37
C GLY A 486 21.65 5.17 -17.74
N LEU A 487 22.59 5.54 -16.89
CA LEU A 487 23.99 5.16 -16.97
C LEU A 487 24.42 4.56 -15.63
N ASP A 488 25.13 3.44 -15.67
CA ASP A 488 25.79 2.83 -14.52
C ASP A 488 27.28 2.68 -14.84
N TYR A 489 28.14 3.24 -14.00
CA TYR A 489 29.58 3.17 -14.16
C TYR A 489 30.23 2.52 -12.94
N ARG A 490 30.81 1.34 -13.14
CA ARG A 490 31.58 0.60 -12.14
C ARG A 490 33.03 1.11 -12.14
N LEU A 491 33.41 1.81 -11.07
CA LEU A 491 34.77 2.32 -10.90
C LEU A 491 35.76 1.18 -10.65
N ASN A 492 35.37 0.28 -9.74
CA ASN A 492 36.06 -0.98 -9.39
C ASN A 492 35.01 -2.03 -9.01
N ASP A 493 35.38 -3.16 -8.40
CA ASP A 493 34.46 -4.23 -8.03
C ASP A 493 33.58 -3.88 -6.84
N GLU A 494 33.98 -2.91 -6.02
CA GLU A 494 33.25 -2.45 -4.84
C GLU A 494 32.41 -1.19 -5.11
N GLU A 495 32.84 -0.32 -6.05
CA GLU A 495 32.28 1.03 -6.21
C GLU A 495 31.62 1.23 -7.57
N ARG A 496 30.43 1.84 -7.53
CA ARG A 496 29.70 2.23 -8.72
C ARG A 496 28.99 3.56 -8.56
N PHE A 497 28.83 4.25 -9.68
CA PHE A 497 28.00 5.45 -9.84
C PHE A 497 26.88 5.18 -10.80
N PHE A 498 25.73 5.79 -10.57
CA PHE A 498 24.68 5.78 -11.57
C PHE A 498 24.09 7.18 -11.75
N PHE A 499 23.51 7.40 -12.92
CA PHE A 499 22.74 8.58 -13.27
C PHE A 499 21.53 8.16 -14.08
N SER A 500 20.38 8.76 -13.79
CA SER A 500 19.16 8.56 -14.60
C SER A 500 18.40 9.85 -14.80
N VAL A 501 17.65 9.88 -15.90
CA VAL A 501 16.58 10.83 -16.16
C VAL A 501 15.39 10.06 -16.71
N ALA A 502 14.21 10.31 -16.12
CA ALA A 502 12.99 9.62 -16.48
C ALA A 502 11.81 10.61 -16.56
N VAL A 503 10.95 10.42 -17.52
CA VAL A 503 9.68 11.14 -17.64
C VAL A 503 8.55 10.15 -17.42
N ALA A 504 7.57 10.53 -16.60
CA ALA A 504 6.34 9.80 -16.38
C ALA A 504 5.13 10.75 -16.40
N HIS A 505 3.99 10.22 -16.78
CA HIS A 505 2.72 10.92 -16.77
C HIS A 505 1.69 10.11 -15.96
N LYS A 506 0.73 10.82 -15.38
CA LYS A 506 -0.35 10.23 -14.60
C LYS A 506 -1.66 10.98 -14.88
N GLU A 507 -2.69 10.21 -15.15
CA GLU A 507 -4.06 10.71 -15.30
C GLU A 507 -4.69 11.06 -13.95
N PRO A 508 -5.69 11.96 -13.89
CA PRO A 508 -6.54 12.15 -12.72
C PRO A 508 -7.33 10.89 -12.36
N GLY A 509 -7.66 10.72 -11.07
CA GLY A 509 -8.53 9.65 -10.59
C GLY A 509 -10.02 10.00 -10.72
N ARG A 510 -10.91 9.04 -10.35
CA ARG A 510 -12.38 9.27 -10.36
C ARG A 510 -12.78 10.55 -9.62
N ASN A 511 -12.31 10.69 -8.37
CA ASN A 511 -12.69 11.83 -7.53
C ASN A 511 -12.27 13.18 -8.11
N ASP A 512 -11.14 13.21 -8.85
CA ASP A 512 -10.71 14.44 -9.52
C ASP A 512 -11.67 14.89 -10.64
N PHE A 513 -12.49 13.98 -11.18
CA PHE A 513 -13.51 14.30 -12.17
C PHE A 513 -14.89 14.51 -11.55
N VAL A 514 -15.27 13.65 -10.61
CA VAL A 514 -16.61 13.63 -10.01
C VAL A 514 -16.78 14.76 -9.00
N ASP A 515 -15.80 14.97 -8.14
CA ASP A 515 -15.84 15.98 -7.07
C ASP A 515 -15.24 17.33 -7.52
N ALA A 516 -14.89 17.47 -8.81
CA ALA A 516 -14.30 18.70 -9.33
C ALA A 516 -15.32 19.84 -9.34
N PRO A 517 -14.93 21.08 -8.97
CA PRO A 517 -15.79 22.23 -9.15
C PRO A 517 -16.23 22.38 -10.61
N ALA A 518 -17.47 22.81 -10.82
CA ALA A 518 -18.03 22.97 -12.17
C ALA A 518 -17.10 23.85 -13.04
N GLY A 519 -16.67 23.32 -14.19
CA GLY A 519 -15.77 23.96 -15.12
C GLY A 519 -14.28 23.79 -14.83
N ALA A 520 -13.89 23.04 -13.79
CA ALA A 520 -12.52 22.66 -13.55
C ALA A 520 -12.04 21.68 -14.65
N ALA A 521 -10.92 22.01 -15.28
CA ALA A 521 -10.27 21.14 -16.25
C ALA A 521 -9.14 20.39 -15.56
N ASN A 522 -9.40 19.15 -15.09
CA ASN A 522 -8.35 18.33 -14.49
C ASN A 522 -7.40 17.81 -15.56
N ARG A 523 -6.11 18.14 -15.38
CA ARG A 523 -5.04 17.79 -16.31
C ARG A 523 -4.19 16.65 -15.75
N ALA A 524 -3.67 15.85 -16.68
CA ALA A 524 -2.69 14.84 -16.33
C ALA A 524 -1.41 15.47 -15.77
N GLU A 525 -0.88 14.84 -14.73
CA GLU A 525 0.40 15.20 -14.13
C GLU A 525 1.57 14.73 -15.01
N ARG A 526 2.64 15.52 -15.05
CA ARG A 526 3.92 15.11 -15.63
C ARG A 526 5.03 15.26 -14.61
N LEU A 527 5.79 14.19 -14.42
CA LEU A 527 7.01 14.16 -13.62
C LEU A 527 8.24 14.01 -14.52
N THR A 528 9.26 14.82 -14.25
CA THR A 528 10.62 14.58 -14.75
C THR A 528 11.50 14.34 -13.53
N ASP A 529 12.08 13.14 -13.45
CA ASP A 529 12.88 12.68 -12.32
C ASP A 529 14.35 12.56 -12.73
N PHE A 530 15.24 13.14 -11.94
CA PHE A 530 16.68 13.07 -12.10
C PHE A 530 17.27 12.41 -10.86
N GLU A 531 18.09 11.38 -11.06
CA GLU A 531 18.79 10.73 -9.96
C GLU A 531 20.28 10.60 -10.25
N PHE A 532 21.09 10.79 -9.21
CA PHE A 532 22.50 10.46 -9.19
C PHE A 532 22.79 9.65 -7.94
N GLY A 533 23.48 8.51 -8.10
CA GLY A 533 23.83 7.65 -6.98
C GLY A 533 25.28 7.26 -6.99
N TRP A 534 25.81 7.04 -5.77
CA TRP A 534 27.11 6.46 -5.51
C TRP A 534 26.95 5.35 -4.49
N ARG A 535 27.40 4.14 -4.81
CA ARG A 535 27.32 2.96 -3.94
C ARG A 535 28.67 2.30 -3.80
N ARG A 536 28.93 1.79 -2.61
CA ARG A 536 30.08 0.96 -2.30
C ARG A 536 29.63 -0.26 -1.50
N ASN A 537 30.01 -1.45 -1.99
CA ASN A 537 29.75 -2.72 -1.35
C ASN A 537 31.08 -3.45 -1.16
N THR A 538 31.41 -3.78 0.10
CA THR A 538 32.55 -4.62 0.48
C THR A 538 32.03 -5.87 1.18
N ASP A 539 32.91 -6.79 1.56
CA ASP A 539 32.52 -8.00 2.30
C ASP A 539 31.96 -7.72 3.70
N THR A 540 32.24 -6.54 4.29
CA THR A 540 31.87 -6.23 5.67
C THR A 540 30.96 -5.04 5.82
N TYR A 541 30.97 -4.11 4.87
CA TYR A 541 30.07 -2.94 4.89
C TYR A 541 29.62 -2.55 3.49
N ALA A 542 28.45 -1.98 3.45
CA ALA A 542 27.88 -1.38 2.25
C ALA A 542 27.35 0.02 2.58
N TRP A 543 27.45 0.94 1.63
CA TRP A 543 26.77 2.22 1.74
C TRP A 543 26.34 2.76 0.39
N GLY A 544 25.30 3.57 0.41
CA GLY A 544 24.73 4.22 -0.74
C GLY A 544 24.38 5.68 -0.46
N LEU A 545 24.58 6.52 -1.46
CA LEU A 545 24.11 7.90 -1.48
C LEU A 545 23.34 8.11 -2.78
N THR A 546 22.14 8.62 -2.69
CA THR A 546 21.30 8.95 -3.85
C THR A 546 20.80 10.38 -3.71
N ALA A 547 21.17 11.24 -4.65
CA ALA A 547 20.57 12.57 -4.81
C ALA A 547 19.48 12.49 -5.88
N TYR A 548 18.31 13.11 -5.61
CA TYR A 548 17.19 13.12 -6.54
C TYR A 548 16.57 14.51 -6.69
N HIS A 549 16.01 14.78 -7.87
CA HIS A 549 15.21 15.95 -8.16
C HIS A 549 14.00 15.58 -9.01
N MET A 550 12.82 15.64 -8.42
CA MET A 550 11.52 15.32 -9.01
C MET A 550 10.82 16.62 -9.37
N ALA A 551 10.79 16.99 -10.64
CA ALA A 551 10.15 18.21 -11.15
C ALA A 551 8.78 17.86 -11.74
N TYR A 552 7.73 18.44 -11.18
CA TYR A 552 6.34 18.21 -11.59
C TYR A 552 5.80 19.39 -12.40
N LYS A 553 4.97 19.05 -13.36
CA LYS A 553 4.09 19.98 -14.08
C LYS A 553 2.65 19.49 -13.93
N ASP A 554 1.75 20.43 -13.66
CA ASP A 554 0.31 20.17 -13.46
C ASP A 554 0.07 19.10 -12.35
N GLN A 555 0.87 19.11 -11.24
CA GLN A 555 0.69 18.16 -10.15
C GLN A 555 -0.67 18.40 -9.47
N LEU A 556 -1.43 17.32 -9.22
CA LEU A 556 -2.64 17.36 -8.40
C LEU A 556 -2.25 17.39 -6.92
N ILE A 557 -2.60 18.44 -6.21
CA ILE A 557 -2.36 18.58 -4.76
C ILE A 557 -3.67 18.73 -4.01
N PRO A 558 -3.77 18.29 -2.73
CA PRO A 558 -4.96 18.53 -1.91
C PRO A 558 -5.29 20.03 -1.84
N THR A 559 -6.56 20.36 -1.93
CA THR A 559 -7.04 21.75 -1.76
C THR A 559 -7.16 22.18 -0.30
N GLY A 560 -7.19 21.19 0.62
CA GLY A 560 -7.58 21.35 2.02
C GLY A 560 -9.05 20.98 2.28
N ALA A 561 -9.90 20.92 1.25
CA ALA A 561 -11.27 20.46 1.37
C ALA A 561 -11.35 18.92 1.25
N LEU A 562 -12.38 18.35 1.88
CA LEU A 562 -12.71 16.93 1.82
C LEU A 562 -14.06 16.76 1.13
N ASN A 563 -14.28 15.60 0.52
CA ASN A 563 -15.59 15.18 0.07
C ASN A 563 -16.40 14.51 1.21
N ASP A 564 -17.59 14.02 0.93
CA ASP A 564 -18.53 13.42 1.88
C ASP A 564 -18.05 12.14 2.58
N VAL A 565 -16.97 11.53 2.08
CA VAL A 565 -16.30 10.35 2.67
C VAL A 565 -14.90 10.67 3.24
N GLY A 566 -14.56 11.95 3.37
CA GLY A 566 -13.29 12.38 3.93
C GLY A 566 -12.09 12.26 2.98
N ALA A 567 -12.31 12.00 1.69
CA ALA A 567 -11.22 12.01 0.70
C ALA A 567 -10.86 13.45 0.31
N ALA A 568 -9.56 13.75 0.23
CA ALA A 568 -9.09 15.08 -0.10
C ALA A 568 -9.43 15.47 -1.54
N LEU A 569 -10.10 16.59 -1.71
CA LEU A 569 -10.28 17.25 -3.02
C LEU A 569 -8.93 17.79 -3.50
N ARG A 570 -8.66 17.69 -4.80
CA ARG A 570 -7.38 18.05 -5.39
C ARG A 570 -7.53 19.05 -6.52
N GLN A 571 -6.46 19.83 -6.75
CA GLN A 571 -6.35 20.75 -7.87
C GLN A 571 -4.97 20.66 -8.52
N ASN A 572 -4.86 20.98 -9.82
CA ASN A 572 -3.59 21.05 -10.50
C ASN A 572 -2.83 22.33 -10.15
N VAL A 573 -1.55 22.19 -9.78
CA VAL A 573 -0.62 23.32 -9.65
C VAL A 573 0.34 23.34 -10.83
N PRO A 574 0.65 24.54 -11.39
CA PRO A 574 1.44 24.62 -12.62
C PRO A 574 2.83 23.99 -12.50
N LYS A 575 3.50 24.20 -11.36
CA LYS A 575 4.84 23.68 -11.11
C LYS A 575 5.09 23.43 -9.62
N SER A 576 5.68 22.29 -9.35
CA SER A 576 6.15 21.89 -8.02
C SER A 576 7.38 21.00 -8.13
N SER A 577 8.08 20.78 -7.03
CA SER A 577 9.27 19.93 -7.02
C SER A 577 9.50 19.27 -5.67
N ARG A 578 10.20 18.11 -5.68
CA ARG A 578 10.83 17.48 -4.52
C ARG A 578 12.30 17.26 -4.83
N THR A 579 13.16 17.60 -3.89
CA THR A 579 14.60 17.41 -4.03
C THR A 579 15.16 16.86 -2.73
N GLY A 580 16.04 15.88 -2.81
CA GLY A 580 16.59 15.30 -1.60
C GLY A 580 17.85 14.48 -1.82
N VAL A 581 18.42 14.07 -0.69
CA VAL A 581 19.54 13.13 -0.63
C VAL A 581 19.16 12.01 0.33
N GLU A 582 19.26 10.78 -0.14
CA GLU A 582 19.08 9.54 0.62
C GLU A 582 20.44 8.90 0.88
N MET A 583 20.67 8.46 2.11
CA MET A 583 21.87 7.77 2.57
C MET A 583 21.46 6.43 3.15
N GLU A 584 22.19 5.39 2.81
CA GLU A 584 21.99 4.01 3.27
C GLU A 584 23.35 3.49 3.76
N PHE A 585 23.36 2.76 4.87
CA PHE A 585 24.57 2.18 5.45
C PHE A 585 24.24 0.85 6.10
N GLY A 586 25.01 -0.18 5.80
CA GLY A 586 24.99 -1.48 6.47
C GLY A 586 26.40 -1.90 6.83
N TRP A 587 26.61 -2.43 8.04
CA TRP A 587 27.91 -2.86 8.52
C TRP A 587 27.82 -4.10 9.40
N GLN A 588 28.46 -5.16 8.97
CA GLN A 588 28.72 -6.34 9.79
C GLN A 588 29.97 -6.07 10.65
N VAL A 589 29.74 -5.50 11.85
CA VAL A 589 30.79 -5.10 12.78
C VAL A 589 31.65 -6.32 13.23
N SER A 590 30.95 -7.43 13.41
CA SER A 590 31.51 -8.74 13.74
C SER A 590 30.49 -9.81 13.35
N ASP A 591 30.89 -11.07 13.49
CA ASP A 591 29.94 -12.18 13.31
C ASP A 591 28.72 -12.11 14.27
N ALA A 592 28.81 -11.35 15.35
CA ALA A 592 27.77 -11.24 16.36
C ALA A 592 26.94 -9.96 16.26
N VAL A 593 27.39 -8.94 15.51
CA VAL A 593 26.76 -7.61 15.53
C VAL A 593 26.68 -7.04 14.13
N GLU A 594 25.49 -6.66 13.75
CA GLU A 594 25.17 -5.95 12.50
C GLU A 594 24.51 -4.61 12.79
N ILE A 595 24.86 -3.60 12.02
CA ILE A 595 24.30 -2.24 12.11
C ILE A 595 23.77 -1.82 10.75
N GLY A 596 22.52 -1.36 10.73
CA GLY A 596 21.90 -0.68 9.61
C GLY A 596 21.57 0.77 9.95
N ALA A 597 21.72 1.68 9.00
CA ALA A 597 21.29 3.06 9.16
C ALA A 597 20.82 3.64 7.84
N GLN A 598 19.84 4.54 7.90
CA GLN A 598 19.38 5.29 6.75
C GLN A 598 19.07 6.74 7.16
N ALA A 599 19.21 7.66 6.21
CA ALA A 599 18.79 9.05 6.39
C ALA A 599 18.33 9.65 5.07
N THR A 600 17.33 10.51 5.14
CA THR A 600 16.83 11.32 4.03
C THR A 600 16.79 12.79 4.46
N LEU A 601 17.41 13.64 3.68
CA LEU A 601 17.29 15.09 3.76
C LEU A 601 16.56 15.57 2.51
N ALA A 602 15.38 16.15 2.66
CA ALA A 602 14.53 16.51 1.54
C ALA A 602 13.92 17.89 1.68
N GLY A 603 13.50 18.46 0.56
CA GLY A 603 12.72 19.68 0.49
C GLY A 603 11.70 19.59 -0.63
N SER A 604 10.54 20.17 -0.43
CA SER A 604 9.48 20.26 -1.43
C SER A 604 9.08 21.72 -1.64
N ARG A 605 8.58 22.03 -2.84
CA ARG A 605 8.17 23.38 -3.19
C ARG A 605 7.04 23.38 -4.21
N ILE A 606 6.04 24.22 -3.99
CA ILE A 606 5.03 24.63 -4.96
C ILE A 606 5.39 26.06 -5.35
N GLU A 607 5.51 26.37 -6.67
CA GLU A 607 5.81 27.73 -7.10
C GLU A 607 4.66 28.69 -6.79
N THR A 608 3.46 28.33 -7.21
CA THR A 608 2.23 29.10 -6.96
C THR A 608 1.03 28.18 -6.91
N PHE A 609 0.08 28.47 -6.03
CA PHE A 609 -1.27 27.88 -6.06
C PHE A 609 -2.28 28.84 -5.41
N THR A 610 -3.52 28.72 -5.78
CA THR A 610 -4.65 29.43 -5.19
C THR A 610 -5.38 28.50 -4.24
N GLU A 611 -5.44 28.85 -2.96
CA GLU A 611 -6.26 28.17 -1.95
C GLU A 611 -7.69 28.72 -2.05
N ILE A 612 -8.67 27.82 -2.12
CA ILE A 612 -10.09 28.16 -2.16
C ILE A 612 -10.70 27.81 -0.81
N ILE A 613 -11.17 28.82 -0.09
CA ILE A 613 -11.72 28.71 1.25
C ILE A 613 -13.20 29.04 1.21
N TYR A 614 -14.03 28.16 1.76
CA TYR A 614 -15.49 28.37 1.81
C TYR A 614 -15.86 29.31 2.96
N ASP A 615 -16.79 30.25 2.71
CA ASP A 615 -17.41 31.11 3.74
C ASP A 615 -18.84 30.62 4.00
N TYR A 616 -19.07 30.09 5.20
CA TYR A 616 -20.35 29.57 5.63
C TYR A 616 -21.40 30.63 6.01
N LEU A 617 -21.00 31.91 6.12
CA LEU A 617 -21.96 32.98 6.45
C LEU A 617 -22.76 33.42 5.23
N ASP A 618 -22.11 33.60 4.10
CA ASP A 618 -22.73 34.09 2.88
C ASP A 618 -22.69 33.08 1.72
N TYR A 619 -22.20 31.85 1.97
CA TYR A 619 -22.13 30.72 1.04
C TYR A 619 -21.29 31.03 -0.22
N THR A 620 -20.23 31.82 -0.04
CA THR A 620 -19.28 32.17 -1.09
C THR A 620 -17.92 31.47 -0.89
N THR A 621 -17.00 31.69 -1.82
CA THR A 621 -15.63 31.25 -1.69
C THR A 621 -14.66 32.42 -1.68
N VAL A 622 -13.60 32.32 -0.88
CA VAL A 622 -12.48 33.28 -0.81
C VAL A 622 -11.25 32.63 -1.44
N GLU A 623 -10.65 33.28 -2.40
CA GLU A 623 -9.42 32.82 -3.05
C GLU A 623 -8.20 33.51 -2.43
N ILE A 624 -7.18 32.71 -2.03
CA ILE A 624 -5.93 33.20 -1.46
C ILE A 624 -4.76 32.66 -2.28
N ASP A 625 -3.99 33.57 -2.87
CA ASP A 625 -2.81 33.19 -3.64
C ASP A 625 -1.59 32.93 -2.75
N HIS A 626 -0.97 31.79 -2.93
CA HIS A 626 0.25 31.37 -2.24
C HIS A 626 1.42 31.22 -3.20
N GLN A 627 2.63 31.52 -2.70
CA GLN A 627 3.87 31.41 -3.47
C GLN A 627 4.96 30.74 -2.63
N ASN A 628 5.73 29.84 -3.28
CA ASN A 628 6.91 29.21 -2.69
C ASN A 628 6.59 28.41 -1.41
N THR A 629 5.46 27.72 -1.37
CA THR A 629 5.03 26.90 -0.23
C THR A 629 5.61 25.49 -0.31
N GLN A 630 5.42 24.72 0.76
CA GLN A 630 5.80 23.31 0.81
C GLN A 630 4.63 22.44 0.31
N ILE A 631 4.96 21.25 -0.23
CA ILE A 631 3.95 20.23 -0.51
C ILE A 631 3.61 19.53 0.81
N ALA A 632 2.32 19.33 1.08
CA ALA A 632 1.84 18.61 2.26
C ALA A 632 2.49 17.23 2.40
N PHE A 633 2.61 16.75 3.64
CA PHE A 633 3.16 15.44 3.99
C PHE A 633 4.57 15.16 3.43
N SER A 634 5.40 16.19 3.37
CA SER A 634 6.77 16.10 2.87
C SER A 634 7.77 16.49 3.98
N PRO A 635 8.11 15.56 4.89
CA PRO A 635 9.04 15.84 5.98
C PRO A 635 10.44 16.15 5.42
N ARG A 636 11.13 17.12 6.05
CA ARG A 636 12.48 17.52 5.62
C ARG A 636 13.56 16.53 6.04
N VAL A 637 13.34 15.83 7.12
CA VAL A 637 14.30 14.91 7.73
C VAL A 637 13.61 13.61 8.06
N LEU A 638 14.17 12.52 7.57
CA LEU A 638 13.85 11.16 7.97
C LEU A 638 15.15 10.45 8.30
N TRP A 639 15.19 9.65 9.37
CA TRP A 639 16.30 8.75 9.60
C TRP A 639 15.84 7.50 10.34
N GLY A 640 16.57 6.41 10.16
CA GLY A 640 16.36 5.16 10.85
C GLY A 640 17.67 4.48 11.17
N GLY A 641 17.64 3.63 12.19
CA GLY A 641 18.77 2.80 12.58
C GLY A 641 18.31 1.45 13.08
N GLN A 642 19.12 0.44 12.83
CA GLN A 642 18.91 -0.94 13.25
C GLN A 642 20.19 -1.48 13.86
N LEU A 643 20.10 -2.20 14.96
CA LEU A 643 21.18 -2.94 15.61
C LEU A 643 20.69 -4.36 15.82
N LEU A 644 21.27 -5.32 15.12
CA LEU A 644 21.03 -6.74 15.31
C LEU A 644 22.20 -7.34 16.07
N TRP A 645 21.89 -7.99 17.19
CA TRP A 645 22.86 -8.69 18.02
C TRP A 645 22.50 -10.17 18.13
N HIS A 646 23.32 -11.02 17.55
CA HIS A 646 23.27 -12.47 17.73
C HIS A 646 23.79 -12.84 19.12
N ALA A 647 22.95 -12.67 20.14
CA ALA A 647 23.31 -12.77 21.56
C ALA A 647 23.72 -14.18 21.97
N VAL A 648 23.15 -15.21 21.33
CA VAL A 648 23.54 -16.62 21.52
C VAL A 648 23.82 -17.25 20.16
N ARG A 649 25.08 -17.57 19.90
CA ARG A 649 25.58 -18.25 18.68
C ARG A 649 26.34 -19.49 19.06
N PRO A 650 25.70 -20.63 19.27
CA PRO A 650 26.38 -21.85 19.63
C PRO A 650 27.24 -22.37 18.47
N ALA A 651 28.39 -22.97 18.79
CA ALA A 651 29.23 -23.64 17.78
C ALA A 651 28.54 -24.88 17.17
N ASP A 652 27.66 -25.50 17.93
CA ASP A 652 26.79 -26.60 17.48
C ASP A 652 25.46 -26.03 16.98
N ALA A 653 25.22 -26.17 15.68
CA ALA A 653 24.00 -25.67 15.03
C ALA A 653 22.69 -26.29 15.55
N THR A 654 22.77 -27.38 16.34
CA THR A 654 21.59 -27.99 16.98
C THR A 654 21.15 -27.31 18.27
N GLN A 655 21.94 -26.37 18.78
CA GLN A 655 21.64 -25.65 20.01
C GLN A 655 20.81 -24.39 19.72
N PRO A 656 20.02 -23.92 20.71
CA PRO A 656 19.22 -22.72 20.54
C PRO A 656 20.06 -21.47 20.21
N LYS A 657 19.52 -20.61 19.33
CA LYS A 657 20.09 -19.29 18.98
C LYS A 657 19.16 -18.20 19.51
N LEU A 658 19.71 -17.07 19.89
CA LEU A 658 18.95 -15.89 20.30
C LEU A 658 19.45 -14.65 19.57
N ASP A 659 18.58 -14.04 18.83
CA ASP A 659 18.79 -12.77 18.16
C ASP A 659 18.01 -11.67 18.88
N LEU A 660 18.67 -10.53 19.12
CA LEU A 660 18.08 -9.34 19.69
C LEU A 660 18.24 -8.18 18.71
N GLU A 661 17.17 -7.48 18.44
CA GLU A 661 17.20 -6.34 17.53
C GLU A 661 16.62 -5.10 18.21
N TRP A 662 17.25 -3.97 17.96
CA TRP A 662 16.70 -2.65 18.20
C TRP A 662 16.62 -1.91 16.87
N ALA A 663 15.41 -1.43 16.54
CA ALA A 663 15.18 -0.62 15.37
C ALA A 663 14.53 0.70 15.79
N THR A 664 14.86 1.79 15.10
CA THR A 664 14.31 3.11 15.40
C THR A 664 14.08 3.88 14.10
N GLN A 665 13.02 4.70 14.08
CA GLN A 665 12.71 5.61 12.98
C GLN A 665 12.35 6.98 13.53
N HIS A 666 12.89 8.02 12.90
CA HIS A 666 12.51 9.41 13.12
C HIS A 666 11.87 9.97 11.86
N VAL A 667 10.75 10.65 12.05
CA VAL A 667 10.06 11.43 11.02
C VAL A 667 10.04 12.87 11.50
N GLY A 668 10.63 13.77 10.74
CA GLY A 668 10.62 15.20 11.02
C GLY A 668 9.21 15.79 10.90
N GLU A 669 9.06 17.03 11.34
CA GLU A 669 7.79 17.75 11.20
C GLU A 669 7.34 17.86 9.74
N GLN A 670 6.04 17.86 9.53
CA GLN A 670 5.43 17.99 8.21
C GLN A 670 4.10 18.74 8.34
N TYR A 671 3.69 19.41 7.26
CA TYR A 671 2.41 20.10 7.21
C TYR A 671 1.34 19.19 6.59
N MET A 672 0.10 19.26 7.08
CA MET A 672 -1.04 18.54 6.53
C MET A 672 -1.66 19.27 5.33
N ASP A 673 -1.37 20.56 5.18
CA ASP A 673 -1.80 21.40 4.06
C ASP A 673 -0.61 21.87 3.20
N ASN A 674 -0.90 22.57 2.11
CA ASN A 674 0.11 23.13 1.22
C ASN A 674 0.47 24.61 1.53
N THR A 675 -0.13 25.23 2.53
CA THR A 675 0.18 26.61 2.93
C THR A 675 1.46 26.68 3.75
N GLY A 676 1.75 25.60 4.48
CA GLY A 676 2.92 25.48 5.34
C GLY A 676 2.87 26.40 6.56
N LYS A 677 1.67 26.76 7.06
CA LYS A 677 1.51 27.75 8.13
C LYS A 677 0.98 27.22 9.45
N ALA A 678 -0.08 26.43 9.44
CA ALA A 678 -0.83 26.13 10.66
C ALA A 678 -1.12 24.64 10.90
N ALA A 679 -1.31 23.85 9.86
CA ALA A 679 -1.69 22.45 9.96
C ALA A 679 -0.45 21.54 10.13
N LEU A 680 0.14 21.53 11.34
CA LEU A 680 1.41 20.84 11.63
C LEU A 680 1.21 19.45 12.22
N LEU A 681 1.85 18.44 11.61
CA LEU A 681 2.15 17.16 12.25
C LEU A 681 3.53 17.26 12.92
N PRO A 682 3.62 17.18 14.26
CA PRO A 682 4.89 17.25 14.97
C PRO A 682 5.84 16.11 14.62
N ALA A 683 7.14 16.38 14.70
CA ALA A 683 8.16 15.35 14.54
C ALA A 683 8.04 14.28 15.63
N TYR A 684 8.37 13.03 15.27
CA TYR A 684 8.36 11.91 16.22
C TYR A 684 9.52 10.95 16.01
N THR A 685 9.84 10.21 17.06
CA THR A 685 10.78 9.09 17.01
C THR A 685 10.14 7.87 17.65
N VAL A 686 10.08 6.77 16.92
CA VAL A 686 9.52 5.51 17.40
C VAL A 686 10.58 4.41 17.34
N SER A 687 10.63 3.56 18.35
CA SER A 687 11.59 2.47 18.46
C SER A 687 10.87 1.15 18.66
N GLN A 688 11.43 0.09 18.10
CA GLN A 688 10.98 -1.30 18.23
C GLN A 688 12.12 -2.13 18.84
N LEU A 689 11.77 -3.08 19.69
CA LEU A 689 12.67 -4.13 20.14
C LEU A 689 12.12 -5.48 19.69
N ARG A 690 13.01 -6.35 19.21
CA ARG A 690 12.68 -7.74 18.85
C ARG A 690 13.62 -8.69 19.58
N ALA A 691 13.07 -9.83 20.03
CA ALA A 691 13.82 -10.99 20.47
C ALA A 691 13.31 -12.22 19.71
N SER A 692 14.20 -12.93 19.02
CA SER A 692 13.90 -14.14 18.25
C SER A 692 14.68 -15.32 18.81
N LEU A 693 13.98 -16.29 19.38
CA LEU A 693 14.56 -17.54 19.88
C LEU A 693 14.33 -18.66 18.85
N HIS A 694 15.41 -19.16 18.30
CA HIS A 694 15.41 -20.29 17.36
C HIS A 694 15.72 -21.58 18.09
N LEU A 695 14.87 -22.58 17.95
CA LEU A 695 15.00 -23.90 18.54
C LEU A 695 15.20 -24.95 17.43
N PRO A 696 16.44 -25.12 16.95
CA PRO A 696 16.74 -26.06 15.87
C PRO A 696 16.60 -27.51 16.36
N THR A 697 16.27 -28.39 15.41
CA THR A 697 16.25 -29.84 15.63
C THR A 697 17.08 -30.53 14.56
N SER A 698 17.73 -31.65 14.93
CA SER A 698 18.42 -32.50 13.96
C SER A 698 17.46 -33.60 13.45
N LYS A 699 17.31 -33.70 12.13
CA LYS A 699 16.56 -34.78 11.47
C LYS A 699 17.41 -35.32 10.33
N ASN A 700 17.71 -36.62 10.35
CA ASN A 700 18.51 -37.30 9.33
C ASN A 700 19.94 -36.69 9.12
N GLY A 701 20.50 -36.03 10.15
CA GLY A 701 21.81 -35.40 10.07
C GLY A 701 21.80 -33.96 9.56
N GLU A 702 20.65 -33.43 9.17
CA GLU A 702 20.45 -32.00 8.83
C GLU A 702 19.86 -31.27 10.02
N VAL A 703 20.34 -30.03 10.21
CA VAL A 703 19.81 -29.12 11.25
C VAL A 703 18.79 -28.21 10.62
N VAL A 704 17.57 -28.21 11.16
CA VAL A 704 16.47 -27.39 10.70
C VAL A 704 15.96 -26.54 11.87
N ASP A 705 15.84 -25.24 11.67
CA ASP A 705 15.17 -24.34 12.60
C ASP A 705 13.65 -24.61 12.57
N ARG A 706 13.21 -25.56 13.40
CA ARG A 706 11.81 -26.01 13.39
C ARG A 706 10.88 -25.15 14.18
N THR A 707 11.37 -24.53 15.26
CA THR A 707 10.54 -23.71 16.13
C THR A 707 11.21 -22.38 16.35
N ARG A 708 10.49 -21.31 16.07
CA ARG A 708 10.90 -19.94 16.29
C ARG A 708 9.88 -19.25 17.17
N LEU A 709 10.35 -18.59 18.24
CA LEU A 709 9.53 -17.74 19.10
C LEU A 709 10.02 -16.30 18.94
N ASP A 710 9.13 -15.43 18.47
CA ASP A 710 9.39 -14.00 18.33
C ASP A 710 8.60 -13.19 19.34
N VAL A 711 9.24 -12.17 19.87
CA VAL A 711 8.64 -11.16 20.76
C VAL A 711 9.00 -9.79 20.21
N TRP A 712 8.00 -8.98 19.91
CA TRP A 712 8.18 -7.59 19.50
C TRP A 712 7.60 -6.65 20.55
N VAL A 713 8.35 -5.63 20.89
CA VAL A 713 7.89 -4.49 21.69
C VAL A 713 7.86 -3.28 20.77
N GLU A 714 6.68 -2.98 20.25
CA GLU A 714 6.43 -1.83 19.39
C GLU A 714 6.39 -0.55 20.23
N ASN A 715 6.86 0.56 19.65
CA ASN A 715 6.95 1.84 20.34
C ASN A 715 7.56 1.70 21.74
N ALA A 716 8.71 1.04 21.82
CA ALA A 716 9.35 0.61 23.07
C ALA A 716 9.61 1.78 24.05
N LEU A 717 9.83 2.99 23.53
CA LEU A 717 10.03 4.20 24.34
C LEU A 717 8.73 4.92 24.70
N ASN A 718 7.58 4.40 24.27
CA ASN A 718 6.24 4.94 24.53
C ASN A 718 6.06 6.39 24.06
N ALA A 719 6.54 6.69 22.84
CA ALA A 719 6.33 7.99 22.23
C ALA A 719 4.85 8.22 21.93
N GLU A 720 4.36 9.40 22.22
CA GLU A 720 3.04 9.86 21.80
C GLU A 720 3.18 10.61 20.47
N TYR A 721 2.51 10.13 19.41
CA TYR A 721 2.62 10.72 18.08
C TYR A 721 1.40 10.46 17.23
N SER A 722 1.25 11.25 16.17
CA SER A 722 0.31 11.01 15.07
C SER A 722 1.10 10.90 13.77
N ALA A 723 0.85 9.85 12.99
CA ALA A 723 1.57 9.61 11.74
C ALA A 723 0.88 10.23 10.52
N ASN A 724 -0.39 10.62 10.67
CA ASN A 724 -1.25 11.21 9.65
C ASN A 724 -2.22 12.20 10.30
N GLY A 725 -2.87 12.99 9.45
CA GLY A 725 -3.92 13.92 9.82
C GLY A 725 -4.50 14.59 8.59
N TYR A 726 -5.46 15.45 8.77
CA TYR A 726 -5.96 16.36 7.76
C TYR A 726 -6.34 17.69 8.40
N SER A 727 -6.47 18.71 7.57
CA SER A 727 -6.82 20.05 7.99
C SER A 727 -7.68 20.71 6.93
N TYR A 728 -8.70 21.41 7.34
CA TYR A 728 -9.46 22.27 6.47
C TYR A 728 -9.72 23.61 7.12
N SER A 729 -9.84 24.63 6.25
CA SER A 729 -10.03 26.02 6.65
C SER A 729 -11.36 26.53 6.13
N TYR A 730 -12.01 27.39 6.90
CA TYR A 730 -13.23 28.05 6.48
C TYR A 730 -13.36 29.45 7.10
N PHE A 731 -14.16 30.28 6.47
CA PHE A 731 -14.64 31.56 7.02
C PHE A 731 -16.05 31.40 7.56
N TYR A 732 -16.37 32.14 8.61
CA TYR A 732 -17.71 32.41 9.06
C TYR A 732 -17.92 33.93 9.11
N GLY A 733 -17.93 34.55 7.92
CA GLY A 733 -17.86 35.99 7.70
C GLY A 733 -16.43 36.52 7.63
N PRO A 734 -16.25 37.80 7.25
CA PRO A 734 -14.97 38.37 6.84
C PRO A 734 -13.89 38.39 7.93
N ASP A 735 -14.29 38.32 9.19
CA ASP A 735 -13.36 38.47 10.33
C ASP A 735 -13.14 37.17 11.13
N VAL A 736 -13.81 36.07 10.75
CA VAL A 736 -13.72 34.80 11.48
C VAL A 736 -13.15 33.72 10.55
N PHE A 737 -11.83 33.57 10.60
CA PHE A 737 -11.10 32.51 9.92
C PHE A 737 -10.82 31.37 10.91
N THR A 738 -11.21 30.17 10.56
CA THR A 738 -11.05 28.97 11.38
C THR A 738 -10.27 27.91 10.65
N ILE A 739 -9.37 27.23 11.35
CA ILE A 739 -8.67 26.06 10.87
C ILE A 739 -9.01 24.90 11.82
N GLU A 740 -9.51 23.81 11.27
CA GLU A 740 -9.80 22.60 11.99
C GLU A 740 -8.76 21.53 11.65
N ASN A 741 -8.07 21.03 12.67
CA ASN A 741 -7.05 20.00 12.54
C ASN A 741 -7.54 18.70 13.16
N PHE A 742 -7.38 17.60 12.42
CA PHE A 742 -7.70 16.24 12.85
C PHE A 742 -6.48 15.35 12.67
N TYR A 743 -6.25 14.48 13.64
CA TYR A 743 -5.06 13.66 13.71
C TYR A 743 -5.41 12.18 13.80
N TYR A 744 -4.47 11.31 13.36
CA TYR A 744 -4.54 9.86 13.57
C TYR A 744 -3.45 9.44 14.55
N PRO A 745 -3.74 9.52 15.88
CA PRO A 745 -2.78 9.14 16.91
C PRO A 745 -2.45 7.66 16.81
N GLN A 746 -1.19 7.33 17.09
CA GLN A 746 -0.70 5.96 17.05
C GLN A 746 -0.57 5.39 18.47
N ALA A 747 -0.60 4.05 18.55
CA ALA A 747 -0.52 3.32 19.81
C ALA A 747 0.77 3.63 20.58
N GLY A 748 0.65 3.72 21.89
CA GLY A 748 1.78 3.70 22.81
C GLY A 748 2.52 2.37 22.77
N ARG A 749 3.37 2.10 23.78
CA ARG A 749 4.08 0.82 23.87
C ARG A 749 3.10 -0.36 23.88
N HIS A 750 3.32 -1.32 23.01
CA HIS A 750 2.54 -2.54 22.94
C HIS A 750 3.41 -3.73 22.51
N ILE A 751 2.88 -4.95 22.69
CA ILE A 751 3.65 -6.19 22.53
C ILE A 751 2.92 -7.12 21.58
N ASN A 752 3.68 -7.76 20.70
CA ASN A 752 3.25 -8.85 19.84
C ASN A 752 4.14 -10.07 20.05
N LEU A 753 3.58 -11.25 19.94
CA LEU A 753 4.23 -12.55 20.11
C LEU A 753 3.86 -13.44 18.94
N ALA A 754 4.79 -14.25 18.44
CA ALA A 754 4.49 -15.30 17.47
C ALA A 754 5.31 -16.56 17.73
N LEU A 755 4.67 -17.70 17.61
CA LEU A 755 5.30 -19.01 17.61
C LEU A 755 5.14 -19.63 16.21
N THR A 756 6.25 -19.87 15.53
CA THR A 756 6.29 -20.52 14.22
C THR A 756 6.88 -21.91 14.35
N TYR A 757 6.22 -22.90 13.75
CA TYR A 757 6.70 -24.27 13.64
C TYR A 757 6.82 -24.68 12.15
N THR A 758 8.01 -25.09 11.73
CA THR A 758 8.32 -25.58 10.37
C THR A 758 8.42 -27.11 10.35
N PHE A 759 7.79 -27.80 9.40
CA PHE A 759 7.67 -29.26 9.34
C PHE A 759 8.07 -29.87 7.99
#